data_d1fcf9c2e42a193f279cea60c6c8f815
#
_entry.id   d1fcf9c2e42a193f279cea60c6c8f815
#
_cell.length_a   1.000
_cell.length_b   1.000
_cell.length_c   1.000
_cell.angle_alpha   90.00
_cell.angle_beta   90.00
_cell.angle_gamma   90.00
#
_symmetry.space_group_name_H-M   'P 1'
#
loop_
_entity.id
_entity.type
_entity.pdbx_description
1 polymer ?
#
loop_
_entity_poly.entity_id
_entity_poly.type
_entity_poly.pdbx_seq_one_letter_code
_entity_poly.pdbx_strand_id
1 'polypeptide(L)'
;MAYEHLHLEREEPINSRHPRRFGGGFEPDDPRTYGATLGQRLQDARTRIADPVQTDIGGFDDRKLLKIHLHARDKSVPAFDAIPGVEIVSQEDQSIVLAFATEDGLNTFESRLATLAHEGNVTRKELLYAIEDFGHWTSEDRQGNALRDQGFPAEIPFIIDIELWPQERQDKRQAMVRTFVDWLRELNIEKLDELQYPSLVMLRVRCDRNQAEQLLRHRDVRTVDLPPRLCIAVELLLTDINQFPAIDPPPTDAPAIAVLDSGLTSGHPLLGAAVGDAQGYLAPHRSANDVDPHWHGTFVGGLALYGDIHSAIQKRLFVPQLRLFSGKVFEDDDQDQTEFVEKAVEEAVRDLHEQYGCKVFNLSYGDLNKVYDGRHVRGLAYTLDRLTRELGVLFVVPTGNLQINQLPQDARTRFPNYLLEEHARLLDPATALNALTVGGISLFEATYDAQRYPNTIEDHILARTNQPFPLTRCGPSISGAIKPDVVEYAGNVALMRASHRPRHTGLGVISLNGGFAANGFAFKEGIGTSYAAPQVAHKAARLLAEVPDASPNLLRALMGAHARWPEACESLLGPRNTPERRDRLLKLIGYGRVDDTALYRSLDHTVTLLAEERIGNDRHHFFELPLPDSFWANGRRTREVTVALAYSPEVRTTRLDYRRAKLWFTLVAASSLDQVTQAFRRNREEGMGEHSTGRWLPNSTRKNGTLQISRWTFKQAPSRGDKVFVVVTRQDSAWSQDEHRAEDEPYALAVVLADREQANAQLYAQVQAMLQARAQARARARIGDRT
;
A
#
# COMPACT_ATOMS: atom_id res chain seq x y z
N MET A 1 -33.77 6.73 8.76
CA MET A 1 -33.46 7.90 7.88
C MET A 1 -31.95 7.93 7.61
N ALA A 2 -31.52 8.52 6.51
CA ALA A 2 -30.12 8.71 6.17
C ALA A 2 -29.74 10.19 6.34
N TYR A 3 -28.61 10.43 6.98
CA TYR A 3 -28.15 11.78 7.36
C TYR A 3 -26.72 12.01 6.88
N GLU A 4 -26.33 13.27 6.75
CA GLU A 4 -24.92 13.63 6.51
C GLU A 4 -24.03 13.14 7.66
N HIS A 5 -22.76 12.88 7.35
CA HIS A 5 -21.77 12.59 8.39
C HIS A 5 -21.51 13.86 9.23
N LEU A 6 -21.20 13.66 10.50
CA LEU A 6 -20.99 14.75 11.43
C LEU A 6 -19.51 15.11 11.53
N HIS A 7 -19.21 16.39 11.72
CA HIS A 7 -17.84 16.85 11.95
C HIS A 7 -17.45 16.68 13.42
N LEU A 8 -16.28 16.07 13.67
CA LEU A 8 -15.69 15.92 15.01
C LEU A 8 -14.60 16.98 15.21
N GLU A 9 -14.85 17.92 16.13
CA GLU A 9 -13.90 18.98 16.45
C GLU A 9 -12.79 18.48 17.39
N ARG A 10 -11.56 18.92 17.13
CA ARG A 10 -10.42 18.71 17.99
C ARG A 10 -10.49 19.60 19.23
N GLU A 11 -10.04 19.10 20.38
CA GLU A 11 -9.85 19.90 21.59
C GLU A 11 -8.62 20.84 21.45
N GLU A 12 -8.70 22.03 22.08
CA GLU A 12 -7.64 23.05 21.95
C GLU A 12 -6.27 22.68 22.51
N PRO A 13 -6.13 21.92 23.63
CA PRO A 13 -4.82 21.58 24.15
C PRO A 13 -3.99 20.76 23.19
N ILE A 14 -2.77 21.24 22.88
CA ILE A 14 -1.76 20.53 22.11
C ILE A 14 -0.54 20.34 23.01
N ASN A 15 -0.21 19.09 23.36
CA ASN A 15 0.93 18.78 24.20
C ASN A 15 2.12 18.27 23.37
N SER A 16 3.31 18.68 23.77
CA SER A 16 4.56 18.13 23.23
C SER A 16 4.81 16.74 23.77
N ARG A 17 5.34 15.86 22.90
CA ARG A 17 5.86 14.56 23.24
C ARG A 17 7.35 14.64 23.50
N HIS A 18 7.87 13.90 24.49
CA HIS A 18 9.31 13.77 24.65
C HIS A 18 9.85 12.77 23.63
N PRO A 19 10.90 13.14 22.86
CA PRO A 19 11.54 12.23 21.92
C PRO A 19 12.13 11.02 22.66
N ARG A 20 12.06 9.85 22.03
CA ARG A 20 12.70 8.62 22.53
C ARG A 20 14.20 8.82 22.57
N ARG A 21 14.85 8.58 23.71
CA ARG A 21 16.29 8.33 23.76
C ARG A 21 16.50 6.85 23.41
N PHE A 22 17.14 6.60 22.29
CA PHE A 22 17.60 5.25 21.94
C PHE A 22 18.73 4.87 22.88
N GLY A 23 18.57 3.80 23.63
CA GLY A 23 19.58 3.26 24.52
C GLY A 23 19.49 1.74 24.53
N GLY A 24 20.65 1.04 24.37
CA GLY A 24 20.80 -0.40 24.48
C GLY A 24 21.21 -1.09 23.19
N GLY A 25 22.31 -0.69 22.57
CA GLY A 25 22.99 -1.42 21.51
C GLY A 25 23.80 -2.62 22.03
N PHE A 26 24.34 -3.43 21.12
CA PHE A 26 25.31 -4.48 21.45
C PHE A 26 26.57 -3.86 22.07
N GLU A 27 27.08 -4.44 23.15
CA GLU A 27 28.33 -4.07 23.78
C GLU A 27 29.20 -5.35 23.91
N PRO A 28 30.41 -5.38 23.29
CA PRO A 28 31.27 -6.55 23.33
C PRO A 28 31.88 -6.74 24.71
N ASP A 29 32.04 -8.00 25.14
CA ASP A 29 32.69 -8.34 26.42
C ASP A 29 34.16 -7.90 26.47
N ASP A 30 34.87 -7.94 25.34
CA ASP A 30 36.25 -7.44 25.18
C ASP A 30 36.35 -6.49 23.98
N PRO A 31 36.28 -5.18 24.21
CA PRO A 31 36.39 -4.15 23.18
C PRO A 31 37.68 -4.19 22.34
N ARG A 32 38.80 -4.63 22.93
CA ARG A 32 40.08 -4.68 22.24
C ARG A 32 40.14 -5.79 21.21
N THR A 33 39.82 -7.01 21.63
CA THR A 33 39.70 -8.15 20.71
C THR A 33 38.66 -7.91 19.63
N TYR A 34 37.54 -7.29 19.98
CA TYR A 34 36.51 -6.92 19.02
C TYR A 34 37.02 -5.93 17.97
N GLY A 35 37.69 -4.84 18.41
CA GLY A 35 38.31 -3.86 17.51
C GLY A 35 39.35 -4.46 16.56
N ALA A 36 40.21 -5.36 17.09
CA ALA A 36 41.21 -6.06 16.28
C ALA A 36 40.55 -6.98 15.23
N THR A 37 39.51 -7.73 15.61
CA THR A 37 38.74 -8.61 14.70
C THR A 37 38.07 -7.82 13.59
N LEU A 38 37.37 -6.73 13.92
CA LEU A 38 36.75 -5.88 12.91
C LEU A 38 37.77 -5.19 12.00
N GLY A 39 38.94 -4.78 12.57
CA GLY A 39 40.03 -4.22 11.78
C GLY A 39 40.52 -5.19 10.72
N GLN A 40 40.67 -6.49 11.06
CA GLN A 40 41.04 -7.53 10.10
C GLN A 40 39.93 -7.71 9.04
N ARG A 41 38.68 -7.77 9.44
CA ARG A 41 37.53 -7.92 8.51
C ARG A 41 37.42 -6.75 7.54
N LEU A 42 37.69 -5.51 7.99
CA LEU A 42 37.75 -4.35 7.11
C LEU A 42 38.90 -4.45 6.09
N GLN A 43 40.08 -4.91 6.51
CA GLN A 43 41.21 -5.16 5.61
C GLN A 43 40.88 -6.25 4.57
N ASP A 44 40.26 -7.33 5.01
CA ASP A 44 39.81 -8.41 4.11
C ASP A 44 38.76 -7.88 3.10
N ALA A 45 37.80 -7.04 3.53
CA ALA A 45 36.83 -6.40 2.64
C ALA A 45 37.51 -5.45 1.64
N ARG A 46 38.48 -4.63 2.08
CA ARG A 46 39.28 -3.77 1.20
C ARG A 46 40.04 -4.58 0.15
N THR A 47 40.62 -5.71 0.55
CA THR A 47 41.35 -6.61 -0.37
C THR A 47 40.41 -7.18 -1.44
N ARG A 48 39.18 -7.58 -1.06
CA ARG A 48 38.17 -8.09 -1.99
C ARG A 48 37.65 -6.98 -2.94
N ILE A 49 37.42 -5.78 -2.41
CA ILE A 49 37.05 -4.61 -3.22
C ILE A 49 38.15 -4.24 -4.23
N ALA A 50 39.42 -4.51 -3.94
CA ALA A 50 40.55 -4.27 -4.82
C ALA A 50 40.85 -5.41 -5.78
N ASP A 51 40.23 -6.60 -5.64
CA ASP A 51 40.46 -7.77 -6.50
C ASP A 51 39.94 -7.51 -7.92
N PRO A 52 40.76 -7.57 -8.98
CA PRO A 52 40.33 -7.32 -10.37
C PRO A 52 39.19 -8.22 -10.87
N VAL A 53 39.02 -9.41 -10.28
CA VAL A 53 37.96 -10.38 -10.66
C VAL A 53 36.64 -10.04 -9.98
N GLN A 54 36.68 -9.50 -8.75
CA GLN A 54 35.51 -9.19 -7.94
C GLN A 54 35.24 -7.69 -7.82
N THR A 55 36.14 -6.85 -8.34
CA THR A 55 36.02 -5.39 -8.28
C THR A 55 34.80 -4.88 -9.03
N ASP A 56 34.07 -3.98 -8.41
CA ASP A 56 33.06 -3.18 -9.08
C ASP A 56 33.70 -2.36 -10.21
N ILE A 57 33.07 -2.39 -11.39
CA ILE A 57 33.51 -1.61 -12.54
C ILE A 57 32.73 -0.30 -12.62
N GLY A 58 33.32 0.73 -13.21
CA GLY A 58 32.70 2.05 -13.39
C GLY A 58 32.44 2.80 -12.09
N GLY A 59 31.57 3.79 -12.19
CA GLY A 59 31.18 4.67 -11.10
C GLY A 59 31.31 6.14 -11.48
N PHE A 60 30.39 6.99 -10.99
CA PHE A 60 30.39 8.43 -11.31
C PHE A 60 31.44 9.21 -10.50
N ASP A 61 32.06 8.59 -9.51
CA ASP A 61 33.16 9.08 -8.69
C ASP A 61 34.04 7.92 -8.21
N ASP A 62 35.10 8.19 -7.46
CA ASP A 62 36.11 7.24 -7.02
C ASP A 62 35.82 6.57 -5.67
N ARG A 63 34.66 6.87 -5.05
CA ARG A 63 34.23 6.23 -3.82
C ARG A 63 33.97 4.73 -4.02
N LYS A 64 34.25 3.94 -2.99
CA LYS A 64 34.01 2.50 -2.95
C LYS A 64 32.66 2.21 -2.32
N LEU A 65 31.99 1.14 -2.75
CA LEU A 65 30.76 0.65 -2.13
C LEU A 65 31.12 -0.39 -1.07
N LEU A 66 30.84 -0.06 0.19
CA LEU A 66 31.10 -0.91 1.35
C LEU A 66 29.79 -1.50 1.87
N LYS A 67 29.75 -2.84 2.04
CA LYS A 67 28.67 -3.55 2.70
C LYS A 67 29.02 -3.70 4.18
N ILE A 68 28.17 -3.20 5.06
CA ILE A 68 28.33 -3.25 6.51
C ILE A 68 27.26 -4.17 7.08
N HIS A 69 27.67 -5.25 7.74
CA HIS A 69 26.76 -6.13 8.46
C HIS A 69 26.61 -5.64 9.89
N LEU A 70 25.37 -5.53 10.35
CA LEU A 70 25.02 -5.06 11.69
C LEU A 70 24.55 -6.22 12.56
N HIS A 71 24.78 -6.13 13.86
CA HIS A 71 24.15 -7.05 14.81
C HIS A 71 22.62 -6.88 14.79
N ALA A 72 21.89 -8.00 14.68
CA ALA A 72 20.43 -8.06 14.48
C ALA A 72 19.57 -7.42 15.61
N ARG A 73 20.19 -6.83 16.64
CA ARG A 73 19.52 -6.23 17.81
C ARG A 73 19.14 -4.77 17.62
N ASP A 74 19.74 -4.07 16.69
CA ASP A 74 19.51 -2.65 16.48
C ASP A 74 18.49 -2.40 15.36
N LYS A 75 17.34 -1.83 15.71
CA LYS A 75 16.26 -1.49 14.76
C LYS A 75 16.50 -0.19 13.98
N SER A 76 17.56 0.54 14.28
CA SER A 76 17.92 1.81 13.63
C SER A 76 19.34 1.73 13.06
N VAL A 77 19.51 2.29 11.86
CA VAL A 77 20.83 2.42 11.25
C VAL A 77 21.65 3.38 12.10
N PRO A 78 22.82 2.96 12.60
CA PRO A 78 23.75 3.88 13.27
C PRO A 78 24.16 5.03 12.34
N ALA A 79 24.44 6.20 12.89
CA ALA A 79 24.79 7.40 12.12
C ALA A 79 26.22 7.33 11.56
N PHE A 80 26.49 6.39 10.65
CA PHE A 80 27.80 6.24 9.99
C PHE A 80 28.19 7.46 9.15
N ASP A 81 27.22 8.25 8.69
CA ASP A 81 27.44 9.55 8.02
C ASP A 81 28.19 10.55 8.92
N ALA A 82 28.27 10.28 10.22
CA ALA A 82 29.10 11.06 11.14
C ALA A 82 30.62 10.76 11.02
N ILE A 83 30.98 9.76 10.22
CA ILE A 83 32.40 9.46 9.89
C ILE A 83 32.71 10.20 8.60
N PRO A 84 33.68 11.15 8.62
CA PRO A 84 34.03 11.90 7.42
C PRO A 84 34.39 10.97 6.25
N GLY A 85 33.84 11.23 5.08
CA GLY A 85 34.08 10.43 3.87
C GLY A 85 33.23 9.17 3.75
N VAL A 86 32.25 8.92 4.66
CA VAL A 86 31.28 7.82 4.58
C VAL A 86 29.87 8.39 4.39
N GLU A 87 29.15 7.90 3.41
CA GLU A 87 27.76 8.30 3.10
C GLU A 87 26.88 7.04 3.01
N ILE A 88 25.86 6.92 3.87
CA ILE A 88 24.92 5.79 3.81
C ILE A 88 24.10 5.91 2.54
N VAL A 89 24.11 4.87 1.72
CA VAL A 89 23.36 4.80 0.46
C VAL A 89 22.03 4.08 0.66
N SER A 90 22.06 2.93 1.34
CA SER A 90 20.86 2.11 1.53
C SER A 90 20.97 1.25 2.78
N GLN A 91 19.80 0.87 3.31
CA GLN A 91 19.66 -0.22 4.27
C GLN A 91 18.89 -1.34 3.59
N GLU A 92 19.56 -2.45 3.26
CA GLU A 92 18.97 -3.54 2.46
C GLU A 92 18.14 -4.51 3.29
N ASP A 93 18.52 -4.72 4.56
CA ASP A 93 17.70 -5.43 5.55
C ASP A 93 18.00 -4.92 6.98
N GLN A 94 17.54 -5.63 8.01
CA GLN A 94 17.77 -5.22 9.41
C GLN A 94 19.23 -5.30 9.82
N SER A 95 20.05 -6.06 9.10
CA SER A 95 21.45 -6.34 9.41
C SER A 95 22.43 -5.86 8.34
N ILE A 96 21.97 -5.29 7.22
CA ILE A 96 22.83 -4.89 6.10
C ILE A 96 22.64 -3.42 5.77
N VAL A 97 23.73 -2.66 5.83
CA VAL A 97 23.81 -1.26 5.39
C VAL A 97 24.87 -1.14 4.31
N LEU A 98 24.55 -0.38 3.26
CA LEU A 98 25.50 -0.03 2.21
C LEU A 98 25.91 1.43 2.33
N ALA A 99 27.19 1.69 2.19
CA ALA A 99 27.74 3.03 2.26
C ALA A 99 28.76 3.28 1.14
N PHE A 100 28.71 4.47 0.53
CA PHE A 100 29.83 4.97 -0.24
C PHE A 100 30.91 5.50 0.70
N ALA A 101 32.15 5.04 0.52
CA ALA A 101 33.29 5.46 1.31
C ALA A 101 34.42 5.96 0.41
N THR A 102 34.97 7.14 0.76
CA THR A 102 36.24 7.61 0.19
C THR A 102 37.39 6.82 0.79
N GLU A 103 38.55 6.84 0.16
CA GLU A 103 39.77 6.23 0.74
C GLU A 103 40.09 6.80 2.10
N ASP A 104 39.93 8.11 2.30
CA ASP A 104 40.07 8.78 3.60
C ASP A 104 39.03 8.31 4.63
N GLY A 105 37.79 8.03 4.16
CA GLY A 105 36.72 7.46 5.01
C GLY A 105 37.08 6.07 5.50
N LEU A 106 37.58 5.19 4.59
CA LEU A 106 38.07 3.86 4.95
C LEU A 106 39.24 3.90 5.89
N ASN A 107 40.22 4.80 5.68
CA ASN A 107 41.35 5.02 6.57
C ASN A 107 40.90 5.54 7.96
N THR A 108 39.84 6.35 7.99
CA THR A 108 39.24 6.81 9.25
C THR A 108 38.61 5.67 10.03
N PHE A 109 37.87 4.76 9.35
CA PHE A 109 37.37 3.53 9.96
C PHE A 109 38.49 2.70 10.55
N GLU A 110 39.53 2.42 9.75
CA GLU A 110 40.70 1.64 10.15
C GLU A 110 41.39 2.22 11.37
N SER A 111 41.64 3.53 11.36
CA SER A 111 42.25 4.25 12.50
C SER A 111 41.40 4.13 13.78
N ARG A 112 40.10 4.24 13.67
CA ARG A 112 39.17 4.09 14.81
C ARG A 112 39.16 2.65 15.35
N LEU A 113 39.18 1.64 14.48
CA LEU A 113 39.23 0.25 14.86
C LEU A 113 40.57 -0.09 15.51
N ALA A 114 41.68 0.48 14.99
CA ALA A 114 43.02 0.34 15.59
C ALA A 114 43.08 0.99 16.98
N THR A 115 42.51 2.18 17.16
CA THR A 115 42.40 2.84 18.47
C THR A 115 41.56 2.00 19.45
N LEU A 116 40.40 1.44 18.99
CA LEU A 116 39.60 0.55 19.81
C LEU A 116 40.35 -0.72 20.21
N ALA A 117 41.11 -1.30 19.30
CA ALA A 117 41.94 -2.49 19.56
C ALA A 117 43.05 -2.23 20.54
N HIS A 118 43.67 -1.03 20.51
CA HIS A 118 44.79 -0.67 21.34
C HIS A 118 44.36 -0.17 22.72
N GLU A 119 43.41 0.75 22.75
CA GLU A 119 43.00 1.47 23.97
C GLU A 119 41.76 0.88 24.65
N GLY A 120 40.96 0.08 23.91
CA GLY A 120 39.68 -0.49 24.37
C GLY A 120 38.56 0.53 24.43
N ASN A 121 38.82 1.76 23.97
CA ASN A 121 37.80 2.82 23.92
C ASN A 121 38.11 3.79 22.76
N VAL A 122 37.05 4.36 22.18
CA VAL A 122 37.12 5.36 21.11
C VAL A 122 35.87 6.22 21.13
N THR A 123 35.97 7.46 20.66
CA THR A 123 34.81 8.37 20.57
C THR A 123 33.72 7.76 19.67
N ARG A 124 32.46 7.76 20.16
CA ARG A 124 31.32 7.13 19.47
C ARG A 124 31.53 5.63 19.19
N LYS A 125 32.04 4.92 20.19
CA LYS A 125 32.28 3.47 20.15
C LYS A 125 31.02 2.68 19.79
N GLU A 126 29.85 3.21 20.13
CA GLU A 126 28.53 2.63 19.80
C GLU A 126 28.31 2.42 18.31
N LEU A 127 28.91 3.25 17.43
CA LEU A 127 28.87 3.05 15.99
C LEU A 127 29.65 1.81 15.56
N LEU A 128 30.81 1.57 16.17
CA LEU A 128 31.64 0.40 15.87
C LEU A 128 31.06 -0.87 16.47
N TYR A 129 30.47 -0.79 17.66
CA TYR A 129 29.82 -1.92 18.32
C TYR A 129 28.57 -2.43 17.58
N ALA A 130 27.95 -1.58 16.76
CA ALA A 130 26.85 -2.01 15.91
C ALA A 130 27.28 -2.89 14.74
N ILE A 131 28.56 -2.91 14.37
CA ILE A 131 29.09 -3.59 13.17
C ILE A 131 29.47 -5.04 13.51
N GLU A 132 28.87 -5.99 12.85
CA GLU A 132 29.22 -7.41 12.96
C GLU A 132 30.33 -7.79 11.97
N ASP A 133 30.26 -7.30 10.72
CA ASP A 133 31.19 -7.65 9.64
C ASP A 133 31.24 -6.58 8.54
N PHE A 134 32.25 -6.67 7.67
CA PHE A 134 32.39 -5.89 6.45
C PHE A 134 32.48 -6.79 5.22
N GLY A 135 31.84 -6.35 4.13
CA GLY A 135 31.82 -7.08 2.86
C GLY A 135 31.75 -6.14 1.66
N HIS A 136 31.46 -6.72 0.50
CA HIS A 136 31.17 -5.96 -0.73
C HIS A 136 29.80 -6.40 -1.29
N TRP A 137 29.21 -5.57 -2.13
CA TRP A 137 27.94 -5.86 -2.80
C TRP A 137 28.25 -6.66 -4.07
N THR A 138 27.84 -7.92 -4.08
CA THR A 138 28.19 -8.87 -5.14
C THR A 138 27.28 -8.76 -6.38
N SER A 139 27.66 -9.39 -7.48
CA SER A 139 26.79 -9.53 -8.67
C SER A 139 25.52 -10.32 -8.36
N GLU A 140 25.54 -11.26 -7.42
CA GLU A 140 24.37 -12.00 -6.96
C GLU A 140 23.44 -11.10 -6.13
N ASP A 141 23.99 -10.25 -5.27
CA ASP A 141 23.22 -9.27 -4.51
C ASP A 141 22.47 -8.29 -5.43
N ARG A 142 23.01 -7.99 -6.63
CA ARG A 142 22.44 -7.09 -7.64
C ARG A 142 21.37 -7.73 -8.51
N GLN A 143 21.15 -9.04 -8.45
CA GLN A 143 20.08 -9.69 -9.20
C GLN A 143 18.75 -9.44 -8.51
N GLY A 144 17.76 -8.91 -9.24
CA GLY A 144 16.38 -8.84 -8.81
C GLY A 144 15.74 -10.22 -8.73
N ASN A 145 14.57 -10.31 -8.13
CA ASN A 145 13.93 -11.58 -7.85
C ASN A 145 13.60 -12.36 -9.12
N ALA A 146 13.06 -11.70 -10.15
CA ALA A 146 12.69 -12.37 -11.38
C ALA A 146 13.93 -12.89 -12.13
N LEU A 147 15.01 -12.10 -12.18
CA LEU A 147 16.27 -12.53 -12.80
C LEU A 147 16.93 -13.69 -12.04
N ARG A 148 16.87 -13.68 -10.71
CA ARG A 148 17.39 -14.75 -9.85
C ARG A 148 16.63 -16.06 -10.05
N ASP A 149 15.29 -15.99 -10.14
CA ASP A 149 14.43 -17.17 -10.25
C ASP A 149 14.39 -17.75 -11.67
N GLN A 150 14.41 -16.90 -12.71
CA GLN A 150 14.23 -17.31 -14.12
C GLN A 150 15.53 -17.36 -14.93
N GLY A 151 16.59 -16.67 -14.46
CA GLY A 151 17.81 -16.45 -15.21
C GLY A 151 17.63 -15.45 -16.36
N PHE A 152 18.70 -15.23 -17.13
CA PHE A 152 18.63 -14.39 -18.33
C PHE A 152 17.80 -15.04 -19.43
N PRO A 153 17.01 -14.25 -20.19
CA PRO A 153 16.27 -14.76 -21.35
C PRO A 153 17.17 -15.49 -22.35
N ALA A 154 16.63 -16.53 -23.00
CA ALA A 154 17.34 -17.30 -24.01
C ALA A 154 17.45 -16.54 -25.34
N GLU A 155 16.50 -15.66 -25.62
CA GLU A 155 16.49 -14.80 -26.81
C GLU A 155 17.50 -13.65 -26.66
N ILE A 156 18.21 -13.31 -27.72
CA ILE A 156 19.25 -12.26 -27.75
C ILE A 156 18.97 -11.35 -28.97
N PRO A 157 18.98 -10.03 -28.80
CA PRO A 157 19.06 -9.25 -27.55
C PRO A 157 17.76 -9.28 -26.74
N PHE A 158 17.87 -9.08 -25.41
CA PHE A 158 16.73 -8.98 -24.51
C PHE A 158 16.71 -7.65 -23.75
N ILE A 159 15.58 -7.36 -23.15
CA ILE A 159 15.37 -6.12 -22.37
C ILE A 159 15.53 -6.45 -20.88
N ILE A 160 16.19 -5.55 -20.15
CA ILE A 160 16.31 -5.58 -18.67
C ILE A 160 16.15 -4.18 -18.08
N ASP A 161 15.71 -4.14 -16.82
CA ASP A 161 15.59 -2.95 -16.02
C ASP A 161 16.76 -2.85 -15.04
N ILE A 162 17.33 -1.66 -14.93
CA ILE A 162 18.48 -1.36 -14.08
C ILE A 162 18.05 -0.29 -13.09
N GLU A 163 18.20 -0.56 -11.80
CA GLU A 163 18.07 0.45 -10.75
C GLU A 163 19.47 0.88 -10.31
N LEU A 164 19.74 2.19 -10.32
CA LEU A 164 20.97 2.77 -9.77
C LEU A 164 20.79 3.18 -8.32
N TRP A 165 21.89 3.32 -7.58
CA TRP A 165 21.86 3.85 -6.22
C TRP A 165 21.30 5.26 -6.23
N PRO A 166 20.22 5.55 -5.48
CA PRO A 166 19.61 6.88 -5.50
C PRO A 166 20.54 7.93 -4.90
N GLN A 167 20.53 9.11 -5.50
CA GLN A 167 21.25 10.30 -5.05
C GLN A 167 20.24 11.41 -4.75
N GLU A 168 20.20 11.89 -3.50
CA GLU A 168 19.26 12.93 -3.10
C GLU A 168 19.51 14.25 -3.84
N ARG A 169 20.77 14.65 -3.97
CA ARG A 169 21.17 15.86 -4.66
C ARG A 169 21.02 15.68 -6.16
N GLN A 170 20.26 16.58 -6.79
CA GLN A 170 19.97 16.57 -8.23
C GLN A 170 21.23 16.61 -9.10
N ASP A 171 22.22 17.44 -8.70
CA ASP A 171 23.49 17.55 -9.43
C ASP A 171 24.27 16.23 -9.45
N LYS A 172 24.36 15.55 -8.30
CA LYS A 172 25.02 14.24 -8.19
C LYS A 172 24.26 13.17 -8.97
N ARG A 173 22.92 13.16 -8.85
CA ARG A 173 22.06 12.21 -9.58
C ARG A 173 22.22 12.35 -11.10
N GLN A 174 22.20 13.59 -11.62
CA GLN A 174 22.42 13.85 -13.03
C GLN A 174 23.84 13.47 -13.49
N ALA A 175 24.85 13.72 -12.67
CA ALA A 175 26.22 13.33 -12.97
C ALA A 175 26.34 11.79 -13.06
N MET A 176 25.77 11.06 -12.08
CA MET A 176 25.78 9.59 -12.05
C MET A 176 25.09 9.00 -13.29
N VAL A 177 23.87 9.45 -13.60
CA VAL A 177 23.13 8.95 -14.77
C VAL A 177 23.88 9.26 -16.07
N ARG A 178 24.44 10.44 -16.21
CA ARG A 178 25.22 10.81 -17.42
C ARG A 178 26.43 9.90 -17.58
N THR A 179 27.23 9.74 -16.52
CA THR A 179 28.41 8.86 -16.55
C THR A 179 28.02 7.42 -16.87
N PHE A 180 26.93 6.92 -16.28
CA PHE A 180 26.43 5.59 -16.54
C PHE A 180 25.94 5.41 -17.99
N VAL A 181 25.21 6.37 -18.54
CA VAL A 181 24.75 6.34 -19.94
C VAL A 181 25.92 6.40 -20.91
N ASP A 182 26.97 7.17 -20.61
CA ASP A 182 28.18 7.21 -21.45
C ASP A 182 28.89 5.85 -21.42
N TRP A 183 28.98 5.21 -20.26
CA TRP A 183 29.51 3.86 -20.13
C TRP A 183 28.66 2.81 -20.87
N LEU A 184 27.31 2.90 -20.87
CA LEU A 184 26.46 2.03 -21.69
C LEU A 184 26.77 2.15 -23.20
N ARG A 185 27.03 3.37 -23.67
CA ARG A 185 27.41 3.62 -25.09
C ARG A 185 28.76 3.00 -25.45
N GLU A 186 29.75 3.05 -24.55
CA GLU A 186 31.03 2.40 -24.75
C GLU A 186 30.89 0.86 -24.91
N LEU A 187 29.90 0.27 -24.21
CA LEU A 187 29.59 -1.15 -24.31
C LEU A 187 28.62 -1.49 -25.47
N ASN A 188 28.17 -0.51 -26.24
CA ASN A 188 27.14 -0.67 -27.25
C ASN A 188 25.83 -1.23 -26.71
N ILE A 189 25.46 -0.85 -25.50
CA ILE A 189 24.17 -1.19 -24.88
C ILE A 189 23.16 -0.08 -25.26
N GLU A 190 22.04 -0.49 -25.84
CA GLU A 190 20.96 0.44 -26.22
C GLU A 190 20.15 0.84 -25.00
N LYS A 191 20.14 2.14 -24.66
CA LYS A 191 19.23 2.69 -23.65
C LYS A 191 17.86 2.92 -24.30
N LEU A 192 16.81 2.32 -23.75
CA LEU A 192 15.44 2.44 -24.22
C LEU A 192 14.68 3.54 -23.48
N ASP A 193 14.78 3.58 -22.14
CA ASP A 193 14.10 4.56 -21.31
C ASP A 193 14.89 4.91 -20.03
N GLU A 194 14.49 5.98 -19.35
CA GLU A 194 15.15 6.52 -18.16
C GLU A 194 14.15 7.21 -17.23
N LEU A 195 14.27 6.94 -15.94
CA LEU A 195 13.48 7.51 -14.85
C LEU A 195 14.40 8.05 -13.75
N GLN A 196 14.24 9.32 -13.34
CA GLN A 196 15.05 9.96 -12.30
C GLN A 196 14.20 10.64 -11.23
N TYR A 197 14.02 9.96 -10.09
CA TYR A 197 13.45 10.52 -8.87
C TYR A 197 14.50 10.62 -7.75
N PRO A 198 14.27 11.40 -6.70
CA PRO A 198 15.24 11.52 -5.60
C PRO A 198 15.63 10.19 -4.95
N SER A 199 14.70 9.25 -4.84
CA SER A 199 14.92 7.94 -4.22
C SER A 199 14.78 6.75 -5.17
N LEU A 200 14.65 7.00 -6.48
CA LEU A 200 14.55 5.94 -7.49
C LEU A 200 15.16 6.44 -8.81
N VAL A 201 16.18 5.75 -9.26
CA VAL A 201 16.81 6.00 -10.57
C VAL A 201 16.81 4.69 -11.34
N MET A 202 16.08 4.65 -12.46
CA MET A 202 15.95 3.44 -13.27
C MET A 202 16.32 3.73 -14.72
N LEU A 203 16.91 2.74 -15.39
CA LEU A 203 17.14 2.72 -16.82
C LEU A 203 16.64 1.39 -17.38
N ARG A 204 16.01 1.43 -18.55
CA ARG A 204 15.65 0.24 -19.32
C ARG A 204 16.60 0.14 -20.50
N VAL A 205 17.19 -1.04 -20.68
CA VAL A 205 18.19 -1.24 -21.74
C VAL A 205 17.91 -2.53 -22.51
N ARG A 206 18.41 -2.56 -23.76
CA ARG A 206 18.47 -3.75 -24.58
C ARG A 206 19.91 -4.23 -24.67
N CYS A 207 20.17 -5.48 -24.30
CA CYS A 207 21.51 -6.02 -24.19
C CYS A 207 21.58 -7.52 -24.50
N ASP A 208 22.79 -8.02 -24.60
CA ASP A 208 23.07 -9.46 -24.57
C ASP A 208 23.48 -9.93 -23.15
N ARG A 209 23.69 -11.24 -22.99
CA ARG A 209 24.05 -11.84 -21.71
C ARG A 209 25.39 -11.30 -21.17
N ASN A 210 26.41 -11.17 -22.00
CA ASN A 210 27.73 -10.69 -21.55
C ASN A 210 27.65 -9.23 -21.07
N GLN A 211 26.87 -8.42 -21.78
CA GLN A 211 26.60 -7.04 -21.40
C GLN A 211 25.81 -6.98 -20.08
N ALA A 212 24.81 -7.83 -19.90
CA ALA A 212 24.03 -7.93 -18.66
C ALA A 212 24.89 -8.36 -17.45
N GLU A 213 25.83 -9.29 -17.65
CA GLU A 213 26.79 -9.69 -16.61
C GLU A 213 27.74 -8.54 -16.21
N GLN A 214 28.10 -7.64 -17.15
CA GLN A 214 28.86 -6.43 -16.84
C GLN A 214 28.02 -5.41 -16.06
N LEU A 215 26.73 -5.28 -16.37
CA LEU A 215 25.81 -4.44 -15.60
C LEU A 215 25.72 -4.87 -14.12
N LEU A 216 25.68 -6.19 -13.85
CA LEU A 216 25.71 -6.73 -12.50
C LEU A 216 27.01 -6.45 -11.73
N ARG A 217 28.06 -6.01 -12.41
CA ARG A 217 29.35 -5.64 -11.80
C ARG A 217 29.55 -4.14 -11.69
N HIS A 218 28.68 -3.31 -12.25
CA HIS A 218 28.84 -1.87 -12.19
C HIS A 218 28.55 -1.32 -10.79
N ARG A 219 29.45 -0.50 -10.24
CA ARG A 219 29.38 0.02 -8.86
C ARG A 219 28.07 0.74 -8.57
N ASP A 220 27.60 1.57 -9.52
CA ASP A 220 26.41 2.40 -9.32
C ASP A 220 25.10 1.64 -9.50
N VAL A 221 25.16 0.37 -9.96
CA VAL A 221 23.99 -0.49 -10.11
C VAL A 221 23.59 -1.07 -8.76
N ARG A 222 22.35 -0.83 -8.36
CA ARG A 222 21.71 -1.41 -7.21
C ARG A 222 21.10 -2.78 -7.53
N THR A 223 20.29 -2.81 -8.59
CA THR A 223 19.55 -4.02 -9.01
C THR A 223 19.45 -4.08 -10.53
N VAL A 224 19.54 -5.28 -11.09
CA VAL A 224 19.20 -5.62 -12.47
C VAL A 224 18.10 -6.65 -12.42
N ASP A 225 16.98 -6.43 -13.09
CA ASP A 225 15.84 -7.35 -13.11
C ASP A 225 15.19 -7.44 -14.49
N LEU A 226 14.31 -8.43 -14.67
CA LEU A 226 13.50 -8.56 -15.87
C LEU A 226 12.41 -7.50 -15.90
N PRO A 227 12.00 -7.04 -17.12
CA PRO A 227 10.90 -6.09 -17.25
C PRO A 227 9.57 -6.70 -16.76
N PRO A 228 8.57 -5.84 -16.45
CA PRO A 228 7.27 -6.28 -15.93
C PRO A 228 6.51 -7.17 -16.93
N ARG A 229 5.73 -8.10 -16.37
CA ARG A 229 4.74 -8.90 -17.11
C ARG A 229 3.35 -8.67 -16.54
N LEU A 230 2.37 -8.55 -17.43
CA LEU A 230 0.97 -8.34 -17.05
C LEU A 230 0.31 -9.64 -16.61
N CYS A 231 -0.60 -9.55 -15.65
CA CYS A 231 -1.41 -10.64 -15.13
C CYS A 231 -2.85 -10.49 -15.58
N ILE A 232 -3.36 -11.37 -16.44
CA ILE A 232 -4.76 -11.36 -16.91
C ILE A 232 -5.35 -12.77 -16.90
N ALA A 233 -6.57 -12.89 -16.42
CA ALA A 233 -7.38 -14.11 -16.51
C ALA A 233 -8.79 -13.77 -17.02
N VAL A 234 -9.28 -14.46 -18.05
CA VAL A 234 -10.51 -14.13 -18.83
C VAL A 234 -11.33 -15.34 -19.18
N GLU A 235 -12.66 -15.22 -19.23
CA GLU A 235 -13.62 -15.78 -20.22
C GLU A 235 -15.10 -15.66 -19.81
N LEU A 236 -15.95 -15.54 -20.55
CA LEU A 236 -17.03 -15.17 -21.48
C LEU A 236 -18.49 -15.45 -21.05
N LEU A 237 -19.39 -14.48 -21.23
CA LEU A 237 -20.85 -14.61 -21.14
C LEU A 237 -21.60 -13.93 -22.31
N LEU A 238 -22.73 -14.49 -22.69
CA LEU A 238 -23.40 -14.21 -23.95
C LEU A 238 -24.71 -13.43 -23.75
N THR A 239 -24.67 -12.10 -23.57
CA THR A 239 -25.88 -11.24 -23.59
C THR A 239 -25.79 -10.26 -24.75
N ASP A 240 -26.82 -10.23 -25.59
CA ASP A 240 -26.88 -9.33 -26.75
C ASP A 240 -26.96 -7.88 -26.31
N ILE A 241 -26.07 -7.06 -26.84
CA ILE A 241 -25.96 -5.62 -26.56
C ILE A 241 -27.25 -4.86 -26.87
N ASN A 242 -28.01 -5.31 -27.87
CA ASN A 242 -29.25 -4.66 -28.30
C ASN A 242 -30.41 -4.81 -27.30
N GLN A 243 -30.23 -5.60 -26.24
CA GLN A 243 -31.25 -5.77 -25.19
C GLN A 243 -31.27 -4.65 -24.16
N PHE A 244 -30.25 -3.75 -24.18
CA PHE A 244 -30.16 -2.65 -23.24
C PHE A 244 -30.49 -1.32 -23.91
N PRO A 245 -31.29 -0.44 -23.24
CA PRO A 245 -31.51 0.91 -23.72
C PRO A 245 -30.22 1.74 -23.63
N ALA A 246 -30.16 2.80 -24.42
CA ALA A 246 -29.11 3.79 -24.26
C ALA A 246 -29.16 4.38 -22.83
N ILE A 247 -27.97 4.59 -22.25
CA ILE A 247 -27.84 5.19 -20.91
C ILE A 247 -27.90 6.72 -20.99
N ASP A 248 -28.48 7.34 -19.99
CA ASP A 248 -28.39 8.78 -19.80
C ASP A 248 -26.98 9.17 -19.28
N PRO A 249 -26.45 10.35 -19.62
CA PRO A 249 -25.20 10.83 -19.04
C PRO A 249 -25.33 11.02 -17.52
N PRO A 250 -24.23 10.89 -16.78
CA PRO A 250 -24.23 11.19 -15.35
C PRO A 250 -24.57 12.67 -15.10
N PRO A 251 -24.99 13.04 -13.87
CA PRO A 251 -25.16 14.44 -13.48
C PRO A 251 -23.93 15.29 -13.82
N THR A 252 -24.15 16.58 -14.15
CA THR A 252 -23.07 17.48 -14.55
C THR A 252 -22.02 17.71 -13.46
N ASP A 253 -22.41 17.57 -12.20
CA ASP A 253 -21.61 17.68 -10.99
C ASP A 253 -21.13 16.31 -10.46
N ALA A 254 -21.37 15.23 -11.21
CA ALA A 254 -20.92 13.88 -10.83
C ALA A 254 -19.40 13.84 -10.64
N PRO A 255 -18.90 13.17 -9.58
CA PRO A 255 -17.48 13.02 -9.34
C PRO A 255 -16.78 12.29 -10.49
N ALA A 256 -15.50 12.61 -10.70
CA ALA A 256 -14.65 11.96 -11.66
C ALA A 256 -13.95 10.74 -11.06
N ILE A 257 -13.88 9.64 -11.83
CA ILE A 257 -13.04 8.49 -11.57
C ILE A 257 -12.13 8.25 -12.78
N ALA A 258 -10.85 8.02 -12.53
CA ALA A 258 -9.89 7.68 -13.59
C ALA A 258 -9.50 6.20 -13.54
N VAL A 259 -9.45 5.56 -14.69
CA VAL A 259 -8.97 4.18 -14.87
C VAL A 259 -7.68 4.23 -15.68
N LEU A 260 -6.60 3.77 -15.07
CA LEU A 260 -5.28 3.62 -15.70
C LEU A 260 -5.10 2.14 -16.06
N ASP A 261 -5.20 1.82 -17.35
CA ASP A 261 -5.27 0.42 -17.81
C ASP A 261 -4.81 0.30 -19.27
N SER A 262 -5.23 -0.75 -19.97
CA SER A 262 -4.93 -1.04 -21.39
C SER A 262 -5.70 -0.15 -22.40
N GLY A 263 -6.47 0.81 -21.93
CA GLY A 263 -7.32 1.69 -22.74
C GLY A 263 -8.81 1.46 -22.50
N LEU A 264 -9.66 2.07 -23.34
CA LEU A 264 -11.11 1.99 -23.19
C LEU A 264 -11.79 1.91 -24.56
N THR A 265 -12.75 0.98 -24.70
CA THR A 265 -13.69 0.97 -25.82
C THR A 265 -14.80 1.99 -25.54
N SER A 266 -14.48 3.28 -25.74
CA SER A 266 -15.38 4.40 -25.40
C SER A 266 -16.71 4.40 -26.18
N GLY A 267 -16.77 3.71 -27.31
CA GLY A 267 -18.01 3.51 -28.10
C GLY A 267 -18.97 2.46 -27.55
N HIS A 268 -18.64 1.83 -26.40
CA HIS A 268 -19.56 0.84 -25.78
C HIS A 268 -20.86 1.54 -25.32
N PRO A 269 -22.06 1.03 -25.71
CA PRO A 269 -23.35 1.70 -25.44
C PRO A 269 -23.62 1.99 -23.95
N LEU A 270 -23.06 1.14 -23.06
CA LEU A 270 -23.19 1.31 -21.61
C LEU A 270 -22.04 2.14 -20.97
N LEU A 271 -21.11 2.70 -21.77
CA LEU A 271 -20.04 3.56 -21.30
C LEU A 271 -20.10 4.97 -21.91
N GLY A 272 -20.35 5.07 -23.21
CA GLY A 272 -20.08 6.27 -24.00
C GLY A 272 -20.65 7.56 -23.43
N ALA A 273 -21.86 7.54 -22.90
CA ALA A 273 -22.50 8.73 -22.30
C ALA A 273 -21.85 9.18 -20.98
N ALA A 274 -21.10 8.31 -20.31
CA ALA A 274 -20.43 8.60 -19.03
C ALA A 274 -18.93 8.86 -19.17
N VAL A 275 -18.34 8.64 -20.35
CA VAL A 275 -16.91 8.90 -20.60
C VAL A 275 -16.70 10.40 -20.76
N GLY A 276 -15.92 10.98 -19.87
CA GLY A 276 -15.49 12.37 -19.93
C GLY A 276 -14.36 12.56 -20.97
N ASP A 277 -13.34 11.71 -20.88
CA ASP A 277 -12.24 11.64 -21.85
C ASP A 277 -11.50 10.29 -21.76
N ALA A 278 -10.78 9.93 -22.84
CA ALA A 278 -9.90 8.76 -22.92
C ALA A 278 -8.62 9.13 -23.69
N GLN A 279 -7.47 8.96 -23.04
CA GLN A 279 -6.19 9.36 -23.58
C GLN A 279 -5.17 8.20 -23.53
N GLY A 280 -4.22 8.20 -24.49
CA GLY A 280 -3.09 7.26 -24.53
C GLY A 280 -1.80 7.92 -24.09
N TYR A 281 -1.04 7.26 -23.22
CA TYR A 281 0.24 7.75 -22.68
C TYR A 281 1.44 6.90 -23.13
N LEU A 282 1.21 5.96 -24.03
CA LEU A 282 2.26 5.11 -24.60
C LEU A 282 2.74 5.64 -25.94
N ALA A 283 4.04 5.86 -26.09
CA ALA A 283 4.64 6.21 -27.36
C ALA A 283 4.70 4.97 -28.28
N PRO A 284 4.75 5.13 -29.62
CA PRO A 284 4.67 6.41 -30.35
C PRO A 284 3.24 6.85 -30.68
N HIS A 285 2.26 5.95 -30.58
CA HIS A 285 0.94 6.16 -31.20
C HIS A 285 -0.10 6.82 -30.29
N ARG A 286 0.13 6.86 -28.98
CA ARG A 286 -0.77 7.49 -27.98
C ARG A 286 -2.27 7.16 -28.19
N SER A 287 -2.57 5.95 -28.65
CA SER A 287 -3.96 5.49 -28.83
C SER A 287 -4.61 5.27 -27.48
N ALA A 288 -5.84 5.76 -27.31
CA ALA A 288 -6.64 5.52 -26.11
C ALA A 288 -7.47 4.23 -26.15
N ASN A 289 -7.53 3.61 -27.34
CA ASN A 289 -8.38 2.44 -27.55
C ASN A 289 -7.87 1.23 -26.79
N ASP A 290 -8.82 0.47 -26.24
CA ASP A 290 -8.56 -0.85 -25.66
C ASP A 290 -8.35 -1.85 -26.81
N VAL A 291 -7.08 -2.18 -27.08
CA VAL A 291 -6.68 -3.16 -28.10
C VAL A 291 -6.24 -4.48 -27.49
N ASP A 292 -6.29 -4.58 -26.17
CA ASP A 292 -6.04 -5.80 -25.42
C ASP A 292 -6.95 -6.95 -25.95
N PRO A 293 -6.40 -8.14 -26.26
CA PRO A 293 -7.18 -9.28 -26.72
C PRO A 293 -8.30 -9.69 -25.74
N HIS A 294 -8.12 -9.28 -24.50
CA HIS A 294 -9.03 -9.54 -23.40
C HIS A 294 -9.91 -8.35 -23.02
N TRP A 295 -9.71 -7.17 -23.63
CA TRP A 295 -10.46 -5.94 -23.35
C TRP A 295 -10.45 -5.58 -21.85
N HIS A 296 -9.28 -5.68 -21.24
CA HIS A 296 -9.13 -5.57 -19.79
C HIS A 296 -9.53 -4.19 -19.28
N GLY A 297 -9.03 -3.11 -19.90
CA GLY A 297 -9.36 -1.75 -19.49
C GLY A 297 -10.85 -1.41 -19.61
N THR A 298 -11.53 -1.91 -20.65
CA THR A 298 -12.99 -1.75 -20.79
C THR A 298 -13.77 -2.51 -19.71
N PHE A 299 -13.31 -3.71 -19.37
CA PHE A 299 -13.88 -4.50 -18.29
C PHE A 299 -13.75 -3.78 -16.94
N VAL A 300 -12.56 -3.31 -16.63
CA VAL A 300 -12.23 -2.52 -15.42
C VAL A 300 -13.01 -1.22 -15.40
N GLY A 301 -13.09 -0.50 -16.53
CA GLY A 301 -13.87 0.73 -16.69
C GLY A 301 -15.34 0.55 -16.36
N GLY A 302 -15.93 -0.58 -16.79
CA GLY A 302 -17.32 -0.94 -16.44
C GLY A 302 -17.52 -1.08 -14.92
N LEU A 303 -16.64 -1.80 -14.23
CA LEU A 303 -16.69 -1.96 -12.78
C LEU A 303 -16.42 -0.64 -12.04
N ALA A 304 -15.50 0.17 -12.53
CA ALA A 304 -15.21 1.48 -11.94
C ALA A 304 -16.42 2.43 -12.06
N LEU A 305 -17.16 2.37 -13.16
CA LEU A 305 -18.33 3.22 -13.40
C LEU A 305 -19.56 2.77 -12.60
N TYR A 306 -19.84 1.46 -12.54
CA TYR A 306 -21.09 0.93 -12.00
C TYR A 306 -20.97 0.19 -10.67
N GLY A 307 -19.76 -0.24 -10.30
CA GLY A 307 -19.53 -1.10 -9.12
C GLY A 307 -20.14 -2.49 -9.30
N ASP A 308 -21.39 -2.67 -8.94
CA ASP A 308 -22.13 -3.93 -9.03
C ASP A 308 -22.89 -4.07 -10.35
N ILE A 309 -22.21 -4.49 -11.40
CA ILE A 309 -22.81 -4.74 -12.73
C ILE A 309 -23.80 -5.92 -12.71
N HIS A 310 -23.56 -6.94 -11.88
CA HIS A 310 -24.46 -8.07 -11.77
C HIS A 310 -25.87 -7.64 -11.36
N SER A 311 -25.98 -6.82 -10.33
CA SER A 311 -27.28 -6.25 -9.91
C SER A 311 -27.87 -5.32 -10.97
N ALA A 312 -27.06 -4.55 -11.69
CA ALA A 312 -27.53 -3.68 -12.77
C ALA A 312 -28.13 -4.50 -13.94
N ILE A 313 -27.52 -5.62 -14.31
CA ILE A 313 -28.06 -6.56 -15.31
C ILE A 313 -29.39 -7.12 -14.84
N GLN A 314 -29.49 -7.61 -13.60
CA GLN A 314 -30.71 -8.18 -13.04
C GLN A 314 -31.89 -7.19 -13.04
N LYS A 315 -31.60 -5.92 -12.71
CA LYS A 315 -32.59 -4.84 -12.70
C LYS A 315 -32.85 -4.25 -14.09
N ARG A 316 -32.04 -4.63 -15.10
CA ARG A 316 -32.01 -4.04 -16.45
C ARG A 316 -31.89 -2.50 -16.40
N LEU A 317 -31.11 -1.98 -15.43
CA LEU A 317 -31.00 -0.56 -15.18
C LEU A 317 -29.51 -0.21 -14.96
N PHE A 318 -28.97 0.61 -15.85
CA PHE A 318 -27.63 1.17 -15.78
C PHE A 318 -27.74 2.68 -15.63
N VAL A 319 -27.40 3.19 -14.44
CA VAL A 319 -27.44 4.63 -14.10
C VAL A 319 -26.05 5.04 -13.66
N PRO A 320 -25.26 5.69 -14.52
CA PRO A 320 -23.95 6.18 -14.13
C PRO A 320 -24.04 7.32 -13.12
N GLN A 321 -23.33 7.22 -12.02
CA GLN A 321 -23.27 8.24 -10.97
C GLN A 321 -21.89 8.93 -10.94
N LEU A 322 -20.98 8.54 -11.83
CA LEU A 322 -19.63 9.04 -11.95
C LEU A 322 -19.33 9.42 -13.40
N ARG A 323 -18.41 10.34 -13.61
CA ARG A 323 -17.78 10.57 -14.92
C ARG A 323 -16.53 9.73 -15.02
N LEU A 324 -16.41 8.92 -16.05
CA LEU A 324 -15.29 8.02 -16.28
C LEU A 324 -14.23 8.69 -17.15
N PHE A 325 -12.99 8.68 -16.69
CA PHE A 325 -11.80 9.07 -17.46
C PHE A 325 -10.88 7.87 -17.61
N SER A 326 -10.22 7.76 -18.76
CA SER A 326 -9.33 6.63 -19.05
C SER A 326 -7.95 7.11 -19.49
N GLY A 327 -6.91 6.55 -18.88
CA GLY A 327 -5.53 6.67 -19.30
C GLY A 327 -4.98 5.30 -19.70
N LYS A 328 -4.61 5.13 -21.00
CA LYS A 328 -3.91 3.93 -21.43
C LYS A 328 -2.44 4.04 -21.06
N VAL A 329 -1.99 3.21 -20.10
CA VAL A 329 -0.65 3.25 -19.52
C VAL A 329 0.15 1.96 -19.72
N PHE A 330 -0.47 0.91 -20.27
CA PHE A 330 0.19 -0.34 -20.67
C PHE A 330 -0.57 -1.04 -21.80
N GLU A 331 0.09 -1.97 -22.46
CA GLU A 331 -0.49 -2.90 -23.43
C GLU A 331 -0.19 -4.34 -23.01
N ASP A 332 -1.09 -5.26 -23.36
CA ASP A 332 -0.92 -6.71 -23.05
C ASP A 332 -0.01 -7.40 -24.09
N ASP A 333 0.36 -6.69 -25.15
CA ASP A 333 1.26 -7.21 -26.16
C ASP A 333 2.70 -7.05 -25.68
N ASP A 334 3.34 -8.18 -25.32
CA ASP A 334 4.74 -8.28 -24.86
C ASP A 334 5.79 -7.67 -25.81
N GLN A 335 5.38 -7.06 -26.91
CA GLN A 335 6.28 -6.69 -27.98
C GLN A 335 6.88 -5.28 -27.88
N ASP A 336 6.29 -4.36 -27.11
CA ASP A 336 6.85 -3.02 -26.94
C ASP A 336 6.98 -2.57 -25.48
N GLN A 337 8.01 -3.09 -24.80
CA GLN A 337 8.36 -2.76 -23.42
C GLN A 337 9.48 -1.70 -23.36
N THR A 338 9.47 -0.73 -24.25
CA THR A 338 10.55 0.26 -24.33
C THR A 338 10.46 1.37 -23.30
N GLU A 339 9.27 1.63 -22.75
CA GLU A 339 9.04 2.67 -21.74
C GLU A 339 8.71 2.08 -20.36
N PHE A 340 9.04 2.83 -19.30
CA PHE A 340 8.65 2.48 -17.93
C PHE A 340 7.18 2.81 -17.69
N VAL A 341 6.43 1.85 -17.15
CA VAL A 341 5.02 2.05 -16.77
C VAL A 341 4.86 3.17 -15.73
N GLU A 342 5.84 3.35 -14.85
CA GLU A 342 5.88 4.43 -13.86
C GLU A 342 5.78 5.81 -14.50
N LYS A 343 6.41 6.00 -15.67
CA LYS A 343 6.42 7.26 -16.40
C LYS A 343 5.07 7.54 -17.07
N ALA A 344 4.50 6.55 -17.73
CA ALA A 344 3.18 6.66 -18.34
C ALA A 344 2.09 6.91 -17.29
N VAL A 345 2.19 6.21 -16.13
CA VAL A 345 1.28 6.42 -14.99
C VAL A 345 1.42 7.84 -14.43
N GLU A 346 2.65 8.35 -14.23
CA GLU A 346 2.84 9.72 -13.72
C GLU A 346 2.26 10.76 -14.68
N GLU A 347 2.55 10.65 -15.99
CA GLU A 347 2.02 11.57 -17.00
C GLU A 347 0.50 11.55 -17.01
N ALA A 348 -0.12 10.36 -17.03
CA ALA A 348 -1.56 10.19 -17.01
C ALA A 348 -2.22 10.76 -15.73
N VAL A 349 -1.63 10.53 -14.58
CA VAL A 349 -2.17 11.03 -13.30
C VAL A 349 -2.14 12.55 -13.25
N ARG A 350 -1.02 13.18 -13.64
CA ARG A 350 -0.91 14.64 -13.65
C ARG A 350 -1.91 15.26 -14.62
N ASP A 351 -1.97 14.74 -15.81
CA ASP A 351 -2.85 15.23 -16.87
C ASP A 351 -4.33 15.12 -16.48
N LEU A 352 -4.78 13.93 -16.07
CA LEU A 352 -6.18 13.71 -15.70
C LEU A 352 -6.56 14.45 -14.41
N HIS A 353 -5.61 14.65 -13.49
CA HIS A 353 -5.83 15.45 -12.30
C HIS A 353 -5.94 16.94 -12.61
N GLU A 354 -5.00 17.48 -13.39
CA GLU A 354 -4.94 18.92 -13.72
C GLU A 354 -6.08 19.35 -14.64
N GLN A 355 -6.42 18.53 -15.65
CA GLN A 355 -7.44 18.90 -16.65
C GLN A 355 -8.87 18.65 -16.18
N TYR A 356 -9.10 17.57 -15.43
CA TYR A 356 -10.44 17.09 -15.11
C TYR A 356 -10.73 16.99 -13.62
N GLY A 357 -9.77 17.28 -12.76
CA GLY A 357 -9.93 17.22 -11.30
C GLY A 357 -10.08 15.78 -10.77
N CYS A 358 -9.59 14.77 -11.46
CA CYS A 358 -9.64 13.39 -11.00
C CYS A 358 -8.89 13.25 -9.68
N LYS A 359 -9.56 12.77 -8.63
CA LYS A 359 -8.98 12.52 -7.30
C LYS A 359 -8.84 11.03 -6.98
N VAL A 360 -9.60 10.16 -7.65
CA VAL A 360 -9.57 8.70 -7.45
C VAL A 360 -9.11 8.03 -8.74
N PHE A 361 -8.05 7.24 -8.64
CA PHE A 361 -7.42 6.52 -9.74
C PHE A 361 -7.45 5.02 -9.44
N ASN A 362 -8.06 4.23 -10.32
CA ASN A 362 -7.93 2.78 -10.32
C ASN A 362 -6.78 2.39 -11.25
N LEU A 363 -5.84 1.61 -10.73
CA LEU A 363 -4.75 1.03 -11.52
C LEU A 363 -4.76 -0.48 -11.31
N SER A 364 -5.41 -1.21 -12.23
CA SER A 364 -5.55 -2.66 -12.15
C SER A 364 -4.36 -3.40 -12.76
N TYR A 365 -3.18 -3.11 -12.23
CA TYR A 365 -1.87 -3.59 -12.67
C TYR A 365 -1.17 -4.42 -11.58
N GLY A 366 -0.38 -5.42 -11.97
CA GLY A 366 0.47 -6.17 -11.08
C GLY A 366 1.64 -6.82 -11.83
N ASP A 367 2.86 -6.48 -11.43
CA ASP A 367 4.08 -7.00 -12.05
C ASP A 367 4.42 -8.39 -11.49
N LEU A 368 4.24 -9.43 -12.32
CA LEU A 368 4.54 -10.81 -11.96
C LEU A 368 6.01 -11.07 -11.63
N ASN A 369 6.90 -10.25 -12.16
CA ASN A 369 8.32 -10.34 -11.91
C ASN A 369 8.75 -9.64 -10.62
N LYS A 370 7.87 -8.84 -10.02
CA LYS A 370 8.13 -8.08 -8.79
C LYS A 370 7.25 -8.54 -7.64
N VAL A 371 7.42 -9.81 -7.25
CA VAL A 371 6.83 -10.34 -6.00
C VAL A 371 7.57 -9.73 -4.81
N TYR A 372 6.83 -9.24 -3.83
CA TYR A 372 7.41 -8.59 -2.66
C TYR A 372 8.26 -9.56 -1.83
N ASP A 373 9.51 -9.22 -1.64
CA ASP A 373 10.52 -10.03 -0.94
C ASP A 373 10.57 -9.79 0.59
N GLY A 374 9.75 -8.90 1.11
CA GLY A 374 9.71 -8.52 2.52
C GLY A 374 10.68 -7.39 2.91
N ARG A 375 11.39 -6.78 1.97
CA ARG A 375 12.45 -5.79 2.23
C ARG A 375 12.04 -4.36 1.83
N HIS A 376 12.14 -4.01 0.57
CA HIS A 376 11.96 -2.63 0.10
C HIS A 376 10.69 -2.46 -0.73
N VAL A 377 10.08 -1.28 -0.60
CA VAL A 377 9.06 -0.79 -1.54
C VAL A 377 9.78 0.03 -2.61
N ARG A 378 9.60 -0.30 -3.87
CA ARG A 378 10.30 0.28 -5.02
C ARG A 378 9.35 0.49 -6.18
N GLY A 379 9.90 0.84 -7.34
CA GLY A 379 9.20 0.86 -8.62
C GLY A 379 7.92 1.69 -8.59
N LEU A 380 6.88 1.09 -9.14
CA LEU A 380 5.58 1.75 -9.27
C LEU A 380 4.94 2.05 -7.91
N ALA A 381 5.10 1.18 -6.90
CA ALA A 381 4.59 1.43 -5.55
C ALA A 381 5.16 2.72 -4.94
N TYR A 382 6.46 2.97 -5.09
CA TYR A 382 7.06 4.24 -4.67
C TYR A 382 6.49 5.43 -5.45
N THR A 383 6.30 5.28 -6.76
CA THR A 383 5.73 6.32 -7.62
C THR A 383 4.32 6.70 -7.15
N LEU A 384 3.46 5.72 -6.84
CA LEU A 384 2.12 5.96 -6.33
C LEU A 384 2.13 6.64 -4.96
N ASP A 385 3.01 6.20 -4.04
CA ASP A 385 3.15 6.80 -2.71
C ASP A 385 3.57 8.28 -2.79
N ARG A 386 4.48 8.61 -3.70
CA ARG A 386 4.93 9.96 -3.98
C ARG A 386 3.81 10.82 -4.58
N LEU A 387 3.14 10.34 -5.64
CA LEU A 387 2.06 11.08 -6.30
C LEU A 387 0.87 11.32 -5.37
N THR A 388 0.50 10.34 -4.54
CA THR A 388 -0.54 10.53 -3.50
C THR A 388 -0.20 11.70 -2.59
N ARG A 389 1.05 11.80 -2.13
CA ARG A 389 1.51 12.89 -1.26
C ARG A 389 1.55 14.23 -1.99
N GLU A 390 2.04 14.25 -3.21
CA GLU A 390 2.30 15.45 -4.00
C GLU A 390 1.01 16.08 -4.52
N LEU A 391 0.11 15.27 -5.07
CA LEU A 391 -1.10 15.74 -5.76
C LEU A 391 -2.37 15.64 -4.91
N GLY A 392 -2.34 14.93 -3.78
CA GLY A 392 -3.53 14.71 -3.00
C GLY A 392 -4.56 13.80 -3.69
N VAL A 393 -4.10 12.74 -4.35
CA VAL A 393 -4.94 11.77 -5.07
C VAL A 393 -4.91 10.40 -4.38
N LEU A 394 -5.97 9.61 -4.58
CA LEU A 394 -6.10 8.24 -4.08
C LEU A 394 -5.90 7.25 -5.22
N PHE A 395 -4.94 6.34 -5.06
CA PHE A 395 -4.80 5.16 -5.90
C PHE A 395 -5.48 3.96 -5.26
N VAL A 396 -6.20 3.18 -6.07
CA VAL A 396 -6.78 1.89 -5.70
C VAL A 396 -6.15 0.83 -6.58
N VAL A 397 -5.49 -0.15 -5.97
CA VAL A 397 -4.67 -1.15 -6.66
C VAL A 397 -4.98 -2.57 -6.19
N PRO A 398 -4.92 -3.60 -7.05
CA PRO A 398 -5.12 -4.99 -6.65
C PRO A 398 -3.88 -5.56 -5.94
N THR A 399 -4.04 -6.64 -5.15
CA THR A 399 -2.92 -7.41 -4.59
C THR A 399 -2.08 -8.13 -5.64
N GLY A 400 -2.62 -8.33 -6.84
CA GLY A 400 -2.14 -9.25 -7.85
C GLY A 400 -2.70 -10.66 -7.67
N ASN A 401 -2.45 -11.53 -8.66
CA ASN A 401 -2.96 -12.88 -8.69
C ASN A 401 -1.83 -13.92 -8.76
N LEU A 402 -2.05 -15.08 -8.15
CA LEU A 402 -1.36 -16.31 -8.55
C LEU A 402 -1.83 -16.70 -9.95
N GLN A 403 -0.92 -17.21 -10.75
CA GLN A 403 -1.30 -17.82 -12.03
C GLN A 403 -2.00 -19.16 -11.77
N ILE A 404 -2.94 -19.53 -12.65
CA ILE A 404 -3.70 -20.77 -12.52
C ILE A 404 -2.78 -22.00 -12.46
N ASN A 405 -1.67 -21.99 -13.20
CA ASN A 405 -0.66 -23.05 -13.19
C ASN A 405 0.19 -23.12 -11.91
N GLN A 406 0.14 -22.09 -11.06
CA GLN A 406 0.80 -22.05 -9.75
C GLN A 406 -0.07 -22.64 -8.62
N LEU A 407 -1.32 -23.01 -8.91
CA LEU A 407 -2.15 -23.70 -7.93
C LEU A 407 -1.53 -25.05 -7.57
N PRO A 408 -1.34 -25.37 -6.26
CA PRO A 408 -0.81 -26.66 -5.86
C PRO A 408 -1.78 -27.79 -6.24
N GLN A 409 -1.25 -28.97 -6.56
CA GLN A 409 -2.08 -30.13 -6.94
C GLN A 409 -3.07 -30.52 -5.84
N ASP A 410 -2.74 -30.26 -4.59
CA ASP A 410 -3.55 -30.47 -3.41
C ASP A 410 -4.27 -29.18 -2.91
N ALA A 411 -4.48 -28.20 -3.80
CA ALA A 411 -5.08 -26.91 -3.48
C ALA A 411 -6.37 -27.03 -2.67
N ARG A 412 -7.20 -28.02 -2.97
CA ARG A 412 -8.46 -28.27 -2.25
C ARG A 412 -8.28 -28.48 -0.74
N THR A 413 -7.26 -29.23 -0.34
CA THR A 413 -7.00 -29.54 1.07
C THR A 413 -6.14 -28.49 1.76
N ARG A 414 -5.34 -27.76 0.99
CA ARG A 414 -4.45 -26.71 1.50
C ARG A 414 -5.09 -25.31 1.51
N PHE A 415 -6.23 -25.14 0.85
CA PHE A 415 -6.93 -23.85 0.88
C PHE A 415 -7.36 -23.46 2.31
N PRO A 416 -7.15 -22.22 2.74
CA PRO A 416 -6.44 -21.14 2.06
C PRO A 416 -4.95 -21.03 2.44
N ASN A 417 -4.33 -22.07 3.05
CA ASN A 417 -2.98 -22.00 3.61
C ASN A 417 -1.90 -21.70 2.57
N TYR A 418 -2.01 -22.22 1.34
CA TYR A 418 -1.04 -21.96 0.26
C TYR A 418 -0.98 -20.47 -0.15
N LEU A 419 -2.05 -19.72 0.09
CA LEU A 419 -2.08 -18.27 -0.15
C LEU A 419 -1.16 -17.47 0.80
N LEU A 420 -0.65 -18.09 1.87
CA LEU A 420 0.22 -17.44 2.85
C LEU A 420 1.72 -17.75 2.61
N GLU A 421 2.04 -18.47 1.55
CA GLU A 421 3.40 -18.82 1.20
C GLU A 421 4.15 -17.65 0.54
N GLU A 422 5.47 -17.71 0.50
CA GLU A 422 6.30 -16.61 0.02
C GLU A 422 6.03 -16.21 -1.43
N HIS A 423 5.82 -17.20 -2.30
CA HIS A 423 5.50 -16.97 -3.70
C HIS A 423 4.11 -16.32 -3.93
N ALA A 424 3.25 -16.35 -2.90
CA ALA A 424 1.93 -15.72 -2.92
C ALA A 424 1.92 -14.30 -2.33
N ARG A 425 3.05 -13.69 -2.02
CA ARG A 425 3.14 -12.31 -1.55
C ARG A 425 2.69 -11.33 -2.63
N LEU A 426 2.40 -10.09 -2.18
CA LEU A 426 1.96 -8.96 -3.00
C LEU A 426 2.85 -8.75 -4.23
N LEU A 427 2.25 -8.29 -5.33
CA LEU A 427 2.98 -7.78 -6.50
C LEU A 427 3.18 -6.27 -6.39
N ASP A 428 4.20 -5.71 -7.04
CA ASP A 428 4.26 -4.27 -7.29
C ASP A 428 3.07 -3.86 -8.19
N PRO A 429 2.29 -2.79 -7.88
CA PRO A 429 2.45 -1.77 -6.83
C PRO A 429 1.65 -2.01 -5.54
N ALA A 430 1.12 -3.20 -5.29
CA ALA A 430 0.26 -3.48 -4.12
C ALA A 430 0.93 -3.20 -2.76
N THR A 431 2.25 -3.08 -2.73
CA THR A 431 3.04 -2.75 -1.54
C THR A 431 3.01 -1.28 -1.15
N ALA A 432 2.48 -0.39 -1.99
CA ALA A 432 2.36 1.04 -1.72
C ALA A 432 1.60 1.31 -0.41
N LEU A 433 2.16 2.16 0.45
CA LEU A 433 1.56 2.44 1.76
C LEU A 433 0.45 3.49 1.68
N ASN A 434 0.57 4.45 0.76
CA ASN A 434 -0.39 5.55 0.61
C ASN A 434 -1.56 5.19 -0.33
N ALA A 435 -1.43 4.14 -1.15
CA ALA A 435 -2.53 3.58 -1.94
C ALA A 435 -3.48 2.74 -1.09
N LEU A 436 -4.69 2.50 -1.59
CA LEU A 436 -5.66 1.54 -1.06
C LEU A 436 -5.50 0.21 -1.82
N THR A 437 -4.93 -0.80 -1.18
CA THR A 437 -4.68 -2.11 -1.78
C THR A 437 -5.86 -3.04 -1.56
N VAL A 438 -6.35 -3.66 -2.63
CA VAL A 438 -7.56 -4.49 -2.64
C VAL A 438 -7.21 -5.94 -2.93
N GLY A 439 -7.54 -6.83 -1.99
CA GLY A 439 -7.49 -8.28 -2.17
C GLY A 439 -8.80 -8.82 -2.72
N GLY A 440 -8.80 -10.10 -3.06
CA GLY A 440 -9.98 -10.77 -3.62
C GLY A 440 -10.72 -11.63 -2.61
N ILE A 441 -12.07 -11.63 -2.71
CA ILE A 441 -12.96 -12.64 -2.12
C ILE A 441 -13.81 -13.28 -3.21
N SER A 442 -14.30 -14.50 -2.93
CA SER A 442 -15.10 -15.27 -3.88
C SER A 442 -16.57 -14.82 -3.90
N LEU A 443 -17.17 -14.79 -5.11
CA LEU A 443 -18.55 -14.38 -5.30
C LEU A 443 -19.49 -15.58 -5.41
N PHE A 444 -19.22 -16.53 -6.32
CA PHE A 444 -20.07 -17.65 -6.62
C PHE A 444 -19.49 -18.99 -6.16
N GLU A 445 -20.40 -19.95 -5.84
CA GLU A 445 -20.05 -21.30 -5.39
C GLU A 445 -20.48 -22.40 -6.37
N ALA A 446 -21.00 -22.05 -7.55
CA ALA A 446 -21.46 -23.01 -8.52
C ALA A 446 -21.02 -22.64 -9.92
N THR A 447 -20.45 -23.61 -10.64
CA THR A 447 -20.15 -23.50 -12.06
C THR A 447 -21.44 -23.47 -12.87
N TYR A 448 -21.40 -23.06 -14.14
CA TYR A 448 -22.57 -23.10 -15.04
C TYR A 448 -23.23 -24.48 -15.12
N ASP A 449 -22.40 -25.51 -15.23
CA ASP A 449 -22.90 -26.87 -15.35
C ASP A 449 -23.60 -27.32 -14.06
N ALA A 450 -23.03 -26.96 -12.89
CA ALA A 450 -23.65 -27.24 -11.59
C ALA A 450 -24.95 -26.46 -11.34
N GLN A 451 -25.04 -25.23 -11.84
CA GLN A 451 -26.31 -24.46 -11.77
C GLN A 451 -27.41 -25.08 -12.66
N ARG A 452 -27.04 -25.56 -13.84
CA ARG A 452 -27.93 -26.14 -14.82
C ARG A 452 -28.29 -27.60 -14.50
N TYR A 453 -27.33 -28.31 -13.90
CA TYR A 453 -27.45 -29.73 -13.55
C TYR A 453 -26.96 -29.92 -12.08
N PRO A 454 -27.81 -29.68 -11.07
CA PRO A 454 -27.42 -29.72 -9.66
C PRO A 454 -26.77 -31.03 -9.18
N ASN A 455 -26.96 -32.11 -9.91
CA ASN A 455 -26.40 -33.45 -9.61
C ASN A 455 -25.02 -33.70 -10.27
N THR A 456 -24.47 -32.72 -10.97
CA THR A 456 -23.14 -32.86 -11.58
C THR A 456 -22.08 -32.68 -10.49
N ILE A 457 -21.59 -33.77 -9.92
CA ILE A 457 -20.58 -33.85 -8.85
C ILE A 457 -19.16 -33.68 -9.43
N GLU A 458 -18.98 -33.05 -10.58
CA GLU A 458 -17.71 -33.11 -11.32
C GLU A 458 -16.72 -32.03 -10.92
N ASP A 459 -17.19 -30.90 -10.40
CA ASP A 459 -16.36 -29.77 -10.06
C ASP A 459 -16.26 -29.54 -8.54
N HIS A 460 -15.04 -29.35 -8.05
CA HIS A 460 -14.76 -29.00 -6.66
C HIS A 460 -14.48 -27.50 -6.55
N ILE A 461 -15.40 -26.75 -6.01
CA ILE A 461 -15.22 -25.33 -5.71
C ILE A 461 -14.16 -25.16 -4.62
N LEU A 462 -13.17 -24.28 -4.83
CA LEU A 462 -12.09 -24.06 -3.87
C LEU A 462 -12.50 -23.18 -2.70
N ALA A 463 -13.23 -22.11 -2.95
CA ALA A 463 -13.66 -21.18 -1.90
C ALA A 463 -15.20 -21.08 -1.87
N ARG A 464 -15.76 -20.86 -0.67
CA ARG A 464 -17.17 -20.48 -0.51
C ARG A 464 -17.33 -18.99 -0.76
N THR A 465 -18.57 -18.55 -1.01
CA THR A 465 -18.90 -17.13 -1.11
C THR A 465 -18.36 -16.35 0.10
N ASN A 466 -17.75 -15.20 -0.15
CA ASN A 466 -17.10 -14.33 0.84
C ASN A 466 -15.85 -14.92 1.53
N GLN A 467 -15.32 -16.06 1.10
CA GLN A 467 -14.00 -16.52 1.49
C GLN A 467 -12.92 -15.91 0.57
N PRO A 468 -11.63 -15.93 0.98
CA PRO A 468 -10.54 -15.41 0.13
C PRO A 468 -10.57 -16.01 -1.28
N PHE A 469 -10.39 -15.18 -2.29
CA PHE A 469 -10.31 -15.64 -3.68
C PHE A 469 -9.09 -16.58 -3.84
N PRO A 470 -9.27 -17.78 -4.47
CA PRO A 470 -8.23 -18.80 -4.50
C PRO A 470 -6.90 -18.43 -5.17
N LEU A 471 -6.86 -17.31 -5.89
CA LEU A 471 -5.66 -16.80 -6.54
C LEU A 471 -5.20 -15.45 -5.95
N THR A 472 -5.85 -14.93 -4.89
CA THR A 472 -5.44 -13.65 -4.28
C THR A 472 -4.04 -13.77 -3.67
N ARG A 473 -3.28 -12.68 -3.74
CA ARG A 473 -1.97 -12.59 -3.08
C ARG A 473 -2.10 -11.98 -1.69
N CYS A 474 -1.10 -12.22 -0.85
CA CYS A 474 -1.12 -11.89 0.57
C CYS A 474 -0.06 -10.87 0.98
N GLY A 475 -0.38 -10.08 2.02
CA GLY A 475 0.56 -9.23 2.72
C GLY A 475 1.46 -9.98 3.72
N PRO A 476 2.14 -9.26 4.58
CA PRO A 476 2.07 -7.81 4.75
C PRO A 476 2.95 -7.03 3.75
N SER A 477 2.84 -5.69 3.75
CA SER A 477 3.82 -4.82 3.14
C SER A 477 4.96 -4.47 4.11
N ILE A 478 5.79 -3.49 3.75
CA ILE A 478 6.97 -3.07 4.51
C ILE A 478 6.69 -2.79 5.98
N SER A 479 7.62 -3.15 6.84
CA SER A 479 7.52 -3.01 8.30
C SER A 479 6.33 -3.74 8.94
N GLY A 480 5.72 -4.69 8.23
CA GLY A 480 4.54 -5.40 8.69
C GLY A 480 3.24 -4.58 8.57
N ALA A 481 3.19 -3.59 7.67
CA ALA A 481 1.98 -2.85 7.37
C ALA A 481 0.90 -3.80 6.83
N ILE A 482 -0.31 -3.66 7.35
CA ILE A 482 -1.45 -4.49 6.93
C ILE A 482 -1.77 -4.18 5.48
N LYS A 483 -1.65 -5.19 4.64
CA LYS A 483 -2.07 -5.25 3.23
C LYS A 483 -2.58 -6.67 2.92
N PRO A 484 -3.61 -6.83 2.07
CA PRO A 484 -4.42 -5.76 1.49
C PRO A 484 -5.04 -4.87 2.59
N ASP A 485 -5.45 -3.66 2.24
CA ASP A 485 -6.25 -2.83 3.16
C ASP A 485 -7.67 -3.39 3.27
N VAL A 486 -8.30 -3.65 2.14
CA VAL A 486 -9.68 -4.15 2.03
C VAL A 486 -9.78 -5.25 0.97
N VAL A 487 -10.95 -5.87 0.89
CA VAL A 487 -11.25 -6.89 -0.14
C VAL A 487 -12.57 -6.62 -0.83
N GLU A 488 -12.71 -7.11 -2.08
CA GLU A 488 -13.95 -7.10 -2.83
C GLU A 488 -14.01 -8.33 -3.75
N TYR A 489 -15.11 -8.54 -4.46
CA TYR A 489 -15.33 -9.72 -5.29
C TYR A 489 -14.36 -9.80 -6.47
N ALA A 490 -13.65 -10.95 -6.56
CA ALA A 490 -12.65 -11.26 -7.58
C ALA A 490 -13.01 -12.52 -8.41
N GLY A 491 -14.17 -13.11 -8.17
CA GLY A 491 -14.55 -14.40 -8.74
C GLY A 491 -14.14 -15.60 -7.89
N ASN A 492 -14.13 -16.81 -8.49
CA ASN A 492 -13.77 -18.06 -7.81
C ASN A 492 -13.15 -19.05 -8.79
N VAL A 493 -12.63 -20.17 -8.27
CA VAL A 493 -12.03 -21.25 -9.05
C VAL A 493 -12.59 -22.58 -8.58
N ALA A 494 -12.91 -23.46 -9.54
CA ALA A 494 -13.24 -24.86 -9.31
C ALA A 494 -12.13 -25.77 -9.88
N LEU A 495 -11.95 -26.95 -9.31
CA LEU A 495 -11.11 -28.01 -9.84
C LEU A 495 -11.98 -29.11 -10.42
N MET A 496 -11.75 -29.47 -11.68
CA MET A 496 -12.43 -30.61 -12.32
C MET A 496 -12.05 -31.91 -11.60
N ARG A 497 -13.04 -32.69 -11.20
CA ARG A 497 -12.84 -33.91 -10.41
C ARG A 497 -11.91 -34.93 -11.08
N ALA A 498 -12.06 -35.12 -12.39
CA ALA A 498 -11.34 -36.14 -13.13
C ALA A 498 -9.90 -35.78 -13.49
N SER A 499 -9.64 -34.49 -13.76
CA SER A 499 -8.34 -34.00 -14.26
C SER A 499 -7.60 -33.09 -13.31
N HIS A 500 -8.22 -32.67 -12.19
CA HIS A 500 -7.75 -31.63 -11.28
C HIS A 500 -7.37 -30.30 -11.98
N ARG A 501 -7.84 -30.09 -13.21
CA ARG A 501 -7.61 -28.84 -13.94
C ARG A 501 -8.49 -27.74 -13.40
N PRO A 502 -7.93 -26.53 -13.19
CA PRO A 502 -8.70 -25.38 -12.77
C PRO A 502 -9.71 -24.96 -13.82
N ARG A 503 -10.89 -24.53 -13.35
CA ARG A 503 -12.00 -23.99 -14.16
C ARG A 503 -12.63 -22.81 -13.41
N HIS A 504 -13.04 -21.79 -14.16
CA HIS A 504 -13.69 -20.62 -13.58
C HIS A 504 -14.98 -20.20 -14.27
N THR A 505 -15.39 -20.89 -15.33
CA THR A 505 -16.60 -20.58 -16.10
C THR A 505 -17.85 -20.59 -15.22
N GLY A 506 -18.57 -19.47 -15.15
CA GLY A 506 -19.71 -19.24 -14.27
C GLY A 506 -19.36 -18.79 -12.85
N LEU A 507 -18.06 -18.60 -12.55
CA LEU A 507 -17.56 -18.25 -11.23
C LEU A 507 -16.95 -16.86 -11.19
N GLY A 508 -16.87 -16.14 -12.31
CA GLY A 508 -16.23 -14.86 -12.43
C GLY A 508 -17.08 -13.67 -11.99
N VAL A 509 -16.45 -12.53 -11.93
CA VAL A 509 -17.12 -11.21 -11.90
C VAL A 509 -17.58 -10.88 -13.31
N ILE A 510 -18.73 -10.25 -13.45
CA ILE A 510 -19.29 -9.84 -14.74
C ILE A 510 -19.02 -8.35 -14.95
N SER A 511 -18.56 -7.98 -16.16
CA SER A 511 -18.43 -6.59 -16.58
C SER A 511 -18.60 -6.43 -18.09
N LEU A 512 -18.32 -5.22 -18.58
CA LEU A 512 -18.53 -4.84 -19.97
C LEU A 512 -17.51 -5.51 -20.89
N ASN A 513 -17.95 -5.86 -22.08
CA ASN A 513 -17.15 -6.49 -23.10
C ASN A 513 -16.70 -5.47 -24.16
N GLY A 514 -15.44 -5.08 -24.18
CA GLY A 514 -14.90 -4.15 -25.20
C GLY A 514 -14.99 -4.68 -26.63
N GLY A 515 -15.02 -6.01 -26.80
CA GLY A 515 -15.17 -6.69 -28.10
C GLY A 515 -16.62 -6.84 -28.58
N PHE A 516 -17.57 -6.14 -28.00
CA PHE A 516 -18.99 -6.25 -28.32
C PHE A 516 -19.33 -6.06 -29.81
N ALA A 517 -18.59 -5.20 -30.49
CA ALA A 517 -18.81 -4.95 -31.93
C ALA A 517 -18.50 -6.17 -32.80
N ALA A 518 -17.62 -7.06 -32.38
CA ALA A 518 -17.24 -8.26 -33.11
C ALA A 518 -18.12 -9.47 -32.79
N ASN A 519 -18.66 -9.59 -31.59
CA ASN A 519 -19.37 -10.78 -31.12
C ASN A 519 -20.83 -10.53 -30.69
N GLY A 520 -21.27 -9.26 -30.60
CA GLY A 520 -22.63 -8.88 -30.22
C GLY A 520 -22.93 -8.95 -28.72
N PHE A 521 -21.97 -9.35 -27.88
CA PHE A 521 -22.20 -9.55 -26.44
C PHE A 521 -21.80 -8.34 -25.62
N ALA A 522 -22.73 -7.83 -24.80
CA ALA A 522 -22.51 -6.65 -23.96
C ALA A 522 -21.55 -6.90 -22.79
N PHE A 523 -21.51 -8.12 -22.27
CA PHE A 523 -20.82 -8.47 -21.05
C PHE A 523 -19.87 -9.65 -21.25
N LYS A 524 -18.89 -9.73 -20.36
CA LYS A 524 -18.00 -10.88 -20.22
C LYS A 524 -17.75 -11.17 -18.74
N GLU A 525 -17.24 -12.34 -18.48
CA GLU A 525 -16.86 -12.82 -17.17
C GLU A 525 -15.33 -12.81 -17.02
N GLY A 526 -14.83 -12.53 -15.82
CA GLY A 526 -13.41 -12.60 -15.51
C GLY A 526 -13.15 -12.90 -14.04
N ILE A 527 -11.97 -13.45 -13.75
CA ILE A 527 -11.51 -13.69 -12.37
C ILE A 527 -10.20 -12.95 -12.15
N GLY A 528 -10.06 -12.33 -10.99
CA GLY A 528 -8.82 -11.64 -10.61
C GLY A 528 -9.06 -10.47 -9.67
N THR A 529 -8.05 -10.17 -8.86
CA THR A 529 -8.07 -9.01 -7.96
C THR A 529 -8.10 -7.68 -8.74
N SER A 530 -7.70 -7.69 -10.02
CA SER A 530 -7.86 -6.58 -10.96
C SER A 530 -9.32 -6.16 -11.15
N TYR A 531 -10.26 -7.04 -10.86
CA TYR A 531 -11.71 -6.78 -10.92
C TYR A 531 -12.31 -6.42 -9.56
N ALA A 532 -11.60 -6.72 -8.46
CA ALA A 532 -11.97 -6.27 -7.13
C ALA A 532 -11.62 -4.79 -6.90
N ALA A 533 -10.46 -4.34 -7.37
CA ALA A 533 -9.99 -2.98 -7.19
C ALA A 533 -10.94 -1.91 -7.75
N PRO A 534 -11.45 -1.98 -9.00
CA PRO A 534 -12.34 -0.96 -9.54
C PRO A 534 -13.69 -0.87 -8.81
N GLN A 535 -14.21 -1.94 -8.22
CA GLN A 535 -15.42 -1.89 -7.39
C GLN A 535 -15.18 -1.07 -6.12
N VAL A 536 -13.99 -1.17 -5.53
CA VAL A 536 -13.58 -0.35 -4.38
C VAL A 536 -13.31 1.09 -4.80
N ALA A 537 -12.70 1.32 -5.96
CA ALA A 537 -12.49 2.65 -6.53
C ALA A 537 -13.82 3.37 -6.81
N HIS A 538 -14.82 2.65 -7.32
CA HIS A 538 -16.19 3.14 -7.46
C HIS A 538 -16.75 3.67 -6.15
N LYS A 539 -16.63 2.89 -5.06
CA LYS A 539 -17.10 3.30 -3.74
C LYS A 539 -16.39 4.56 -3.25
N ALA A 540 -15.06 4.62 -3.41
CA ALA A 540 -14.26 5.77 -3.03
C ALA A 540 -14.60 7.03 -3.84
N ALA A 541 -14.81 6.90 -5.16
CA ALA A 541 -15.18 8.01 -6.01
C ALA A 541 -16.60 8.54 -5.67
N ARG A 542 -17.55 7.64 -5.38
CA ARG A 542 -18.90 8.04 -4.95
C ARG A 542 -18.92 8.80 -3.63
N LEU A 543 -17.96 8.56 -2.71
CA LEU A 543 -17.85 9.36 -1.50
C LEU A 543 -17.61 10.84 -1.78
N LEU A 544 -16.99 11.19 -2.91
CA LEU A 544 -16.79 12.59 -3.31
C LEU A 544 -18.10 13.31 -3.68
N ALA A 545 -19.19 12.59 -3.95
CA ALA A 545 -20.52 13.20 -4.10
C ALA A 545 -21.10 13.68 -2.75
N GLU A 546 -20.78 12.98 -1.67
CA GLU A 546 -21.25 13.30 -0.31
C GLU A 546 -20.27 14.22 0.43
N VAL A 547 -18.96 14.10 0.15
CA VAL A 547 -17.89 14.90 0.77
C VAL A 547 -16.92 15.37 -0.34
N PRO A 548 -17.26 16.42 -1.10
CA PRO A 548 -16.51 16.83 -2.32
C PRO A 548 -15.06 17.23 -2.03
N ASP A 549 -14.78 17.77 -0.85
CA ASP A 549 -13.45 18.24 -0.44
C ASP A 549 -12.63 17.19 0.30
N ALA A 550 -13.12 15.94 0.41
CA ALA A 550 -12.41 14.87 1.09
C ALA A 550 -11.00 14.69 0.54
N SER A 551 -10.02 14.66 1.43
CA SER A 551 -8.65 14.27 1.08
C SER A 551 -8.57 12.76 0.81
N PRO A 552 -7.52 12.27 0.13
CA PRO A 552 -7.29 10.84 -0.03
C PRO A 552 -7.19 10.11 1.33
N ASN A 553 -6.71 10.80 2.37
CA ASN A 553 -6.67 10.25 3.72
C ASN A 553 -8.07 10.04 4.29
N LEU A 554 -8.97 11.00 4.09
CA LEU A 554 -10.35 10.87 4.56
C LEU A 554 -11.10 9.77 3.81
N LEU A 555 -10.93 9.66 2.49
CA LEU A 555 -11.50 8.56 1.70
C LEU A 555 -11.02 7.20 2.23
N ARG A 556 -9.71 7.04 2.48
CA ARG A 556 -9.14 5.81 3.04
C ARG A 556 -9.67 5.52 4.44
N ALA A 557 -9.75 6.53 5.30
CA ALA A 557 -10.27 6.38 6.66
C ALA A 557 -11.75 5.95 6.66
N LEU A 558 -12.58 6.55 5.80
CA LEU A 558 -13.99 6.19 5.64
C LEU A 558 -14.14 4.75 5.14
N MET A 559 -13.45 4.39 4.06
CA MET A 559 -13.47 3.02 3.52
C MET A 559 -13.07 2.01 4.61
N GLY A 560 -12.01 2.31 5.35
CA GLY A 560 -11.53 1.45 6.42
C GLY A 560 -12.47 1.36 7.62
N ALA A 561 -13.08 2.46 8.04
CA ALA A 561 -14.00 2.48 9.18
C ALA A 561 -15.24 1.60 8.95
N HIS A 562 -15.66 1.48 7.69
CA HIS A 562 -16.79 0.66 7.26
C HIS A 562 -16.40 -0.74 6.76
N ALA A 563 -15.10 -1.10 6.79
CA ALA A 563 -14.64 -2.44 6.42
C ALA A 563 -14.94 -3.46 7.53
N ARG A 564 -15.39 -4.65 7.14
CA ARG A 564 -15.75 -5.77 8.06
C ARG A 564 -15.25 -7.09 7.50
N TRP A 565 -14.77 -7.96 8.38
CA TRP A 565 -14.48 -9.32 8.00
C TRP A 565 -15.78 -10.05 7.63
N PRO A 566 -15.85 -10.70 6.46
CA PRO A 566 -16.97 -11.56 6.11
C PRO A 566 -17.08 -12.72 7.10
N GLU A 567 -18.29 -13.07 7.50
CA GLU A 567 -18.55 -14.17 8.45
C GLU A 567 -17.98 -15.50 7.94
N ALA A 568 -18.01 -15.73 6.62
CA ALA A 568 -17.45 -16.93 6.00
C ALA A 568 -15.94 -17.10 6.24
N CYS A 569 -15.21 -16.02 6.50
CA CYS A 569 -13.79 -16.07 6.87
C CYS A 569 -13.56 -16.43 8.33
N GLU A 570 -14.57 -16.30 9.19
CA GLU A 570 -14.42 -16.56 10.63
C GLU A 570 -14.16 -18.01 10.99
N SER A 571 -14.42 -18.96 10.11
CA SER A 571 -14.13 -20.38 10.28
C SER A 571 -12.77 -20.82 9.73
N LEU A 572 -12.05 -19.92 9.04
CA LEU A 572 -10.80 -20.24 8.36
C LEU A 572 -9.56 -20.08 9.26
N LEU A 573 -8.49 -20.81 8.92
CA LEU A 573 -7.13 -20.62 9.43
C LEU A 573 -6.91 -20.90 10.93
N GLY A 574 -7.79 -21.64 11.57
CA GLY A 574 -7.62 -22.10 12.94
C GLY A 574 -8.70 -21.63 13.90
N PRO A 575 -8.54 -21.87 15.22
CA PRO A 575 -9.54 -21.56 16.23
C PRO A 575 -9.88 -20.07 16.30
N ARG A 576 -11.16 -19.74 16.54
CA ARG A 576 -11.62 -18.36 16.71
C ARG A 576 -10.86 -17.67 17.86
N ASN A 577 -10.63 -16.36 17.70
CA ASN A 577 -10.02 -15.48 18.71
C ASN A 577 -8.54 -15.73 19.05
N THR A 578 -7.79 -16.50 18.24
CA THR A 578 -6.34 -16.62 18.42
C THR A 578 -5.59 -15.47 17.69
N PRO A 579 -4.49 -14.95 18.27
CA PRO A 579 -3.65 -13.93 17.62
C PRO A 579 -3.08 -14.42 16.29
N GLU A 580 -2.66 -15.67 16.20
CA GLU A 580 -2.05 -16.30 15.01
C GLU A 580 -3.05 -16.34 13.84
N ARG A 581 -4.29 -16.77 14.12
CA ARG A 581 -5.36 -16.75 13.11
C ARG A 581 -5.66 -15.34 12.64
N ARG A 582 -5.75 -14.40 13.57
CA ARG A 582 -5.99 -13.00 13.26
C ARG A 582 -4.90 -12.43 12.34
N ASP A 583 -3.63 -12.68 12.65
CA ASP A 583 -2.49 -12.25 11.82
C ASP A 583 -2.57 -12.83 10.40
N ARG A 584 -2.90 -14.13 10.27
CA ARG A 584 -3.05 -14.80 8.99
C ARG A 584 -4.22 -14.26 8.17
N LEU A 585 -5.35 -13.96 8.79
CA LEU A 585 -6.49 -13.34 8.10
C LEU A 585 -6.18 -11.90 7.68
N LEU A 586 -5.48 -11.11 8.50
CA LEU A 586 -5.06 -9.76 8.12
C LEU A 586 -4.17 -9.76 6.87
N LYS A 587 -3.35 -10.78 6.68
CA LYS A 587 -2.51 -10.93 5.47
C LYS A 587 -3.33 -11.25 4.21
N LEU A 588 -4.48 -11.92 4.34
CA LEU A 588 -5.32 -12.34 3.21
C LEU A 588 -6.42 -11.34 2.87
N ILE A 589 -7.10 -10.80 3.90
CA ILE A 589 -8.31 -10.00 3.73
C ILE A 589 -8.22 -8.62 4.39
N GLY A 590 -7.08 -8.25 4.94
CA GLY A 590 -6.88 -6.95 5.57
C GLY A 590 -7.95 -6.63 6.62
N TYR A 591 -8.54 -5.44 6.51
CA TYR A 591 -9.63 -5.03 7.39
C TYR A 591 -11.00 -5.59 6.97
N GLY A 592 -11.08 -6.24 5.81
CA GLY A 592 -12.27 -6.92 5.30
C GLY A 592 -12.95 -6.17 4.14
N ARG A 593 -14.22 -6.54 3.88
CA ARG A 593 -15.03 -5.94 2.82
C ARG A 593 -15.71 -4.66 3.32
N VAL A 594 -15.73 -3.64 2.48
CA VAL A 594 -16.39 -2.36 2.78
C VAL A 594 -17.91 -2.53 2.69
N ASP A 595 -18.59 -2.25 3.81
CA ASP A 595 -20.06 -2.28 3.93
C ASP A 595 -20.65 -0.93 3.51
N ASP A 596 -21.46 -0.93 2.47
CA ASP A 596 -22.04 0.28 1.89
C ASP A 596 -23.22 0.85 2.70
N THR A 597 -23.75 0.08 3.66
CA THR A 597 -25.01 0.42 4.37
C THR A 597 -25.00 1.80 5.01
N ALA A 598 -23.86 2.18 5.61
CA ALA A 598 -23.67 3.48 6.27
C ALA A 598 -22.41 4.22 5.79
N LEU A 599 -21.84 3.78 4.66
CA LEU A 599 -20.61 4.36 4.12
C LEU A 599 -20.80 5.79 3.63
N TYR A 600 -21.86 6.04 2.89
CA TYR A 600 -22.12 7.33 2.27
C TYR A 600 -22.83 8.30 3.21
N ARG A 601 -23.71 7.78 4.06
CA ARG A 601 -24.52 8.57 5.01
C ARG A 601 -24.69 7.86 6.32
N SER A 602 -24.71 8.64 7.41
CA SER A 602 -25.03 8.15 8.75
C SER A 602 -26.50 7.71 8.86
N LEU A 603 -26.76 6.78 9.76
CA LEU A 603 -28.12 6.26 10.05
C LEU A 603 -28.50 6.58 11.48
N ASP A 604 -29.79 6.43 11.83
CA ASP A 604 -30.32 6.68 13.18
C ASP A 604 -29.53 5.96 14.29
N HIS A 605 -28.99 4.78 13.99
CA HIS A 605 -28.28 3.90 14.94
C HIS A 605 -26.79 3.71 14.61
N THR A 606 -26.31 4.33 13.53
CA THR A 606 -24.90 4.27 13.11
C THR A 606 -24.45 5.66 12.66
N VAL A 607 -23.57 6.25 13.42
CA VAL A 607 -23.12 7.64 13.22
C VAL A 607 -21.65 7.65 12.86
N THR A 608 -21.30 8.30 11.75
CA THR A 608 -19.91 8.51 11.35
C THR A 608 -19.51 9.94 11.64
N LEU A 609 -18.37 10.08 12.35
CA LEU A 609 -17.74 11.37 12.69
C LEU A 609 -16.45 11.50 11.89
N LEU A 610 -16.23 12.67 11.32
CA LEU A 610 -15.09 12.96 10.45
C LEU A 610 -14.22 14.06 11.04
N ALA A 611 -12.90 13.92 10.91
CA ALA A 611 -11.96 14.99 11.20
C ALA A 611 -10.77 14.92 10.22
N GLU A 612 -10.35 16.08 9.72
CA GLU A 612 -9.12 16.26 8.97
C GLU A 612 -8.29 17.35 9.65
N GLU A 613 -7.05 17.01 9.97
CA GLU A 613 -6.18 17.86 10.76
C GLU A 613 -4.72 17.73 10.29
N ARG A 614 -3.87 18.63 10.78
CA ARG A 614 -2.41 18.58 10.54
C ARG A 614 -1.69 18.56 11.89
N ILE A 615 -0.75 17.63 12.07
CA ILE A 615 -0.07 17.43 13.35
C ILE A 615 1.43 17.64 13.21
N GLY A 616 2.00 18.47 14.11
CA GLY A 616 3.43 18.70 14.22
C GLY A 616 4.20 17.49 14.76
N ASN A 617 5.52 17.42 14.50
CA ASN A 617 6.35 16.35 15.03
C ASN A 617 6.35 16.37 16.57
N ASP A 618 6.38 15.19 17.18
CA ASP A 618 6.34 14.97 18.64
C ASP A 618 5.17 15.69 19.33
N ARG A 619 3.98 15.64 18.72
CA ARG A 619 2.73 16.22 19.23
C ARG A 619 1.65 15.16 19.44
N HIS A 620 0.69 15.51 20.29
CA HIS A 620 -0.55 14.76 20.51
C HIS A 620 -1.74 15.65 20.20
N HIS A 621 -2.72 15.09 19.46
CA HIS A 621 -4.04 15.71 19.27
C HIS A 621 -5.09 14.86 20.00
N PHE A 622 -6.07 15.53 20.63
CA PHE A 622 -7.09 14.91 21.46
C PHE A 622 -8.47 15.14 20.86
N PHE A 623 -9.30 14.09 20.85
CA PHE A 623 -10.68 14.15 20.40
C PHE A 623 -11.56 13.47 21.44
N GLU A 624 -12.46 14.21 22.06
CA GLU A 624 -13.47 13.65 22.97
C GLU A 624 -14.66 13.12 22.15
N LEU A 625 -14.95 11.83 22.23
CA LEU A 625 -16.08 11.24 21.52
C LEU A 625 -17.41 11.67 22.15
N PRO A 626 -18.41 12.10 21.35
CA PRO A 626 -19.73 12.49 21.84
C PRO A 626 -20.62 11.28 22.07
N LEU A 627 -20.38 10.53 23.15
CA LEU A 627 -21.10 9.32 23.48
C LEU A 627 -22.23 9.68 24.47
N PRO A 628 -23.52 9.63 24.07
CA PRO A 628 -24.64 9.99 24.94
C PRO A 628 -24.86 8.92 26.01
N ASP A 629 -25.49 9.31 27.16
CA ASP A 629 -25.78 8.38 28.25
C ASP A 629 -26.63 7.19 27.80
N SER A 630 -27.52 7.39 26.85
CA SER A 630 -28.32 6.33 26.25
C SER A 630 -27.48 5.26 25.53
N PHE A 631 -26.33 5.62 24.98
CA PHE A 631 -25.36 4.66 24.39
C PHE A 631 -24.86 3.67 25.46
N TRP A 632 -24.77 4.11 26.71
CA TRP A 632 -24.32 3.30 27.84
C TRP A 632 -25.46 2.68 28.66
N ALA A 633 -26.73 3.01 28.36
CA ALA A 633 -27.88 2.54 29.14
C ALA A 633 -27.94 1.00 29.18
N ASN A 634 -28.46 0.47 30.30
CA ASN A 634 -28.53 -0.95 30.58
C ASN A 634 -29.27 -1.76 29.49
N GLY A 635 -28.77 -2.94 29.21
CA GLY A 635 -29.32 -3.88 28.24
C GLY A 635 -28.21 -4.73 27.58
N ARG A 636 -28.57 -5.94 27.16
CA ARG A 636 -27.68 -6.80 26.37
C ARG A 636 -27.68 -6.28 24.92
N ARG A 637 -26.85 -5.29 24.63
CA ARG A 637 -26.71 -4.68 23.29
C ARG A 637 -25.25 -4.67 22.89
N THR A 638 -25.00 -4.87 21.61
CA THR A 638 -23.67 -4.74 21.01
C THR A 638 -23.47 -3.29 20.57
N ARG A 639 -22.65 -2.56 21.29
CA ARG A 639 -22.25 -1.19 20.98
C ARG A 639 -20.83 -1.19 20.47
N GLU A 640 -20.61 -0.52 19.38
CA GLU A 640 -19.29 -0.47 18.74
C GLU A 640 -18.80 0.96 18.57
N VAL A 641 -17.52 1.15 18.83
CA VAL A 641 -16.76 2.33 18.43
C VAL A 641 -15.66 1.84 17.50
N THR A 642 -15.73 2.21 16.23
CA THR A 642 -14.67 1.95 15.26
C THR A 642 -13.90 3.23 15.03
N VAL A 643 -12.56 3.18 15.08
CA VAL A 643 -11.68 4.32 14.77
C VAL A 643 -10.78 3.93 13.62
N ALA A 644 -10.77 4.76 12.59
CA ALA A 644 -9.86 4.68 11.45
C ALA A 644 -9.03 5.95 11.35
N LEU A 645 -7.72 5.81 11.25
CA LEU A 645 -6.74 6.87 11.00
C LEU A 645 -6.06 6.60 9.67
N ALA A 646 -6.00 7.61 8.80
CA ALA A 646 -5.19 7.55 7.59
C ALA A 646 -4.32 8.79 7.42
N TYR A 647 -3.12 8.61 6.86
CA TYR A 647 -2.17 9.66 6.53
C TYR A 647 -1.27 9.22 5.39
N SER A 648 -0.68 10.16 4.67
CA SER A 648 0.15 9.89 3.47
C SER A 648 1.50 10.59 3.61
N PRO A 649 2.44 9.99 4.38
CA PRO A 649 3.74 10.60 4.64
C PRO A 649 4.65 10.55 3.41
N GLU A 650 5.65 11.40 3.40
CA GLU A 650 6.80 11.24 2.53
C GLU A 650 7.50 9.90 2.79
N VAL A 651 8.02 9.28 1.74
CA VAL A 651 8.62 7.95 1.78
C VAL A 651 10.00 7.93 1.13
N ARG A 652 10.83 6.94 1.54
CA ARG A 652 12.19 6.79 1.03
C ARG A 652 12.55 5.32 0.82
N THR A 653 12.86 4.94 -0.41
CA THR A 653 13.14 3.55 -0.82
C THR A 653 14.41 2.95 -0.23
N THR A 654 15.35 3.78 0.20
CA THR A 654 16.66 3.37 0.73
C THR A 654 16.68 3.14 2.25
N ARG A 655 15.51 3.10 2.88
CA ARG A 655 15.36 2.89 4.33
C ARG A 655 14.30 1.83 4.59
N LEU A 656 14.58 0.90 5.50
CA LEU A 656 13.55 -0.04 6.01
C LEU A 656 12.47 0.70 6.78
N ASP A 657 12.85 1.81 7.44
CA ASP A 657 11.90 2.78 7.97
C ASP A 657 11.45 3.71 6.84
N TYR A 658 10.65 3.16 5.94
CA TYR A 658 10.24 3.74 4.67
C TYR A 658 9.52 5.09 4.80
N ARG A 659 8.74 5.27 5.89
CA ARG A 659 7.93 6.47 6.15
C ARG A 659 8.73 7.53 6.90
N ARG A 660 8.66 8.79 6.48
CA ARG A 660 9.20 9.93 7.22
C ARG A 660 8.50 10.12 8.56
N ALA A 661 7.18 10.22 8.53
CA ALA A 661 6.35 10.41 9.72
C ALA A 661 5.61 9.12 10.07
N LYS A 662 5.49 8.85 11.37
CA LYS A 662 4.70 7.77 11.94
C LYS A 662 3.62 8.36 12.81
N LEU A 663 2.37 8.15 12.39
CA LEU A 663 1.21 8.51 13.19
C LEU A 663 0.56 7.23 13.72
N TRP A 664 -0.02 7.33 14.90
CA TRP A 664 -0.90 6.29 15.45
C TRP A 664 -1.94 6.92 16.35
N PHE A 665 -3.02 6.20 16.58
CA PHE A 665 -4.03 6.61 17.53
C PHE A 665 -4.12 5.64 18.71
N THR A 666 -4.61 6.17 19.84
CA THR A 666 -4.88 5.42 21.07
C THR A 666 -6.27 5.80 21.56
N LEU A 667 -7.14 4.83 21.80
CA LEU A 667 -8.43 5.07 22.45
C LEU A 667 -8.25 4.92 23.95
N VAL A 668 -8.62 5.95 24.73
CA VAL A 668 -8.50 5.97 26.18
C VAL A 668 -9.81 6.36 26.85
N ALA A 669 -10.05 5.86 28.05
CA ALA A 669 -11.17 6.28 28.88
C ALA A 669 -10.64 7.06 30.10
N ALA A 670 -11.21 8.23 30.41
CA ALA A 670 -10.78 9.10 31.48
C ALA A 670 -11.95 9.98 31.96
N SER A 671 -11.86 10.49 33.20
CA SER A 671 -12.90 11.33 33.77
C SER A 671 -12.95 12.75 33.15
N SER A 672 -11.82 13.23 32.61
CA SER A 672 -11.74 14.57 32.02
C SER A 672 -10.62 14.66 30.98
N LEU A 673 -10.70 15.68 30.12
CA LEU A 673 -9.64 16.06 29.18
C LEU A 673 -8.32 16.39 29.89
N ASP A 674 -8.39 17.05 31.07
CA ASP A 674 -7.19 17.39 31.86
C ASP A 674 -6.43 16.13 32.31
N GLN A 675 -7.15 15.11 32.73
CA GLN A 675 -6.55 13.83 33.10
C GLN A 675 -5.78 13.21 31.93
N VAL A 676 -6.39 13.19 30.74
CA VAL A 676 -5.75 12.65 29.53
C VAL A 676 -4.53 13.50 29.15
N THR A 677 -4.68 14.80 29.07
CA THR A 677 -3.58 15.70 28.70
C THR A 677 -2.41 15.66 29.67
N GLN A 678 -2.66 15.53 30.99
CA GLN A 678 -1.61 15.35 32.00
C GLN A 678 -0.89 14.00 31.85
N ALA A 679 -1.63 12.92 31.54
CA ALA A 679 -1.02 11.61 31.32
C ALA A 679 -0.07 11.61 30.12
N PHE A 680 -0.42 12.33 29.04
CA PHE A 680 0.40 12.48 27.84
C PHE A 680 1.47 13.57 27.96
N ARG A 681 1.51 14.37 29.02
CA ARG A 681 2.60 15.30 29.36
C ARG A 681 3.76 14.65 30.10
N ARG A 682 3.47 13.60 30.88
CA ARG A 682 4.50 12.90 31.67
C ARG A 682 5.30 12.01 30.73
N ASN A 683 6.63 12.01 30.86
CA ASN A 683 7.65 11.24 30.13
C ASN A 683 7.40 9.72 29.97
N ARG A 684 6.20 9.28 29.71
CA ARG A 684 5.86 7.90 29.45
C ARG A 684 5.62 7.76 27.94
N GLU A 685 6.24 6.79 27.35
CA GLU A 685 6.20 6.52 25.90
C GLU A 685 4.79 6.41 25.33
N GLU A 686 3.81 6.04 26.17
CA GLU A 686 2.43 5.75 25.78
C GLU A 686 1.39 6.60 26.52
N GLY A 687 1.81 7.57 27.33
CA GLY A 687 0.87 8.38 28.12
C GLY A 687 -0.03 7.54 29.03
N MET A 688 -1.27 7.38 28.62
CA MET A 688 -2.27 6.49 29.22
C MET A 688 -2.39 5.23 28.37
N GLY A 689 -2.46 4.03 28.98
CA GLY A 689 -2.63 2.77 28.30
C GLY A 689 -3.90 2.74 27.45
N GLU A 690 -3.81 2.13 26.27
CA GLU A 690 -4.96 1.95 25.38
C GLU A 690 -6.04 1.10 26.05
N HIS A 691 -7.31 1.53 25.94
CA HIS A 691 -8.45 0.74 26.41
C HIS A 691 -8.46 -0.64 25.72
N SER A 692 -8.27 -1.70 26.51
CA SER A 692 -8.08 -3.06 25.98
C SER A 692 -9.36 -3.89 25.92
N THR A 693 -10.36 -3.56 26.71
CA THR A 693 -11.62 -4.34 26.79
C THR A 693 -12.41 -4.22 25.49
N GLY A 694 -12.74 -5.37 24.89
CA GLY A 694 -13.49 -5.44 23.64
C GLY A 694 -12.74 -4.97 22.38
N ARG A 695 -11.44 -4.68 22.48
CA ARG A 695 -10.60 -4.21 21.39
C ARG A 695 -10.31 -5.34 20.38
N TRP A 696 -10.53 -5.06 19.10
CA TRP A 696 -10.24 -5.97 18.01
C TRP A 696 -8.73 -6.05 17.69
N LEU A 697 -8.10 -4.92 17.33
CA LEU A 697 -6.67 -4.85 16.97
C LEU A 697 -5.90 -3.95 17.95
N PRO A 698 -4.78 -4.44 18.53
CA PRO A 698 -3.92 -3.62 19.37
C PRO A 698 -3.11 -2.61 18.53
N ASN A 699 -2.67 -1.53 19.17
CA ASN A 699 -1.84 -0.52 18.53
C ASN A 699 -0.56 -1.11 17.91
N SER A 700 0.08 -2.07 18.58
CA SER A 700 1.30 -2.74 18.09
C SER A 700 1.13 -3.39 16.71
N THR A 701 -0.07 -3.86 16.38
CA THR A 701 -0.36 -4.46 15.07
C THR A 701 -0.66 -3.40 14.01
N ARG A 702 -1.50 -2.39 14.32
CA ARG A 702 -2.01 -1.45 13.30
C ARG A 702 -1.07 -0.28 13.00
N LYS A 703 -0.24 0.18 13.94
CA LYS A 703 0.63 1.36 13.79
C LYS A 703 1.70 1.24 12.71
N ASN A 704 1.89 0.05 12.16
CA ASN A 704 2.86 -0.21 11.09
C ASN A 704 2.40 0.32 9.73
N GLY A 705 1.08 0.46 9.51
CA GLY A 705 0.49 0.98 8.28
C GLY A 705 0.22 2.49 8.31
N THR A 706 -0.09 3.06 7.16
CA THR A 706 -0.59 4.44 7.00
C THR A 706 -2.12 4.51 7.01
N LEU A 707 -2.81 3.37 6.89
CA LEU A 707 -4.21 3.18 7.23
C LEU A 707 -4.28 2.26 8.44
N GLN A 708 -4.94 2.72 9.51
CA GLN A 708 -5.00 2.03 10.79
C GLN A 708 -6.44 1.98 11.28
N ILE A 709 -6.93 0.79 11.58
CA ILE A 709 -8.31 0.61 12.03
C ILE A 709 -8.33 -0.27 13.28
N SER A 710 -9.14 0.10 14.25
CA SER A 710 -9.54 -0.81 15.32
C SER A 710 -10.98 -0.55 15.73
N ARG A 711 -11.57 -1.55 16.34
CA ARG A 711 -12.95 -1.56 16.80
C ARG A 711 -12.99 -2.00 18.24
N TRP A 712 -13.84 -1.34 19.02
CA TRP A 712 -14.14 -1.69 20.40
C TRP A 712 -15.60 -2.07 20.51
N THR A 713 -15.84 -3.25 21.04
CA THR A 713 -17.20 -3.74 21.34
C THR A 713 -17.45 -3.62 22.84
N PHE A 714 -18.37 -2.76 23.21
CA PHE A 714 -18.70 -2.50 24.60
C PHE A 714 -19.99 -3.24 25.00
N LYS A 715 -19.92 -4.00 26.10
CA LYS A 715 -21.09 -4.58 26.76
C LYS A 715 -21.58 -3.73 27.92
N GLN A 716 -20.69 -2.93 28.50
CA GLN A 716 -20.91 -2.02 29.60
C GLN A 716 -20.13 -0.73 29.37
N ALA A 717 -20.57 0.37 29.98
CA ALA A 717 -19.80 1.61 30.01
C ALA A 717 -18.40 1.36 30.60
N PRO A 718 -17.36 2.07 30.16
CA PRO A 718 -16.15 2.23 30.97
C PRO A 718 -16.52 2.69 32.38
N SER A 719 -15.59 2.90 33.28
CA SER A 719 -15.92 3.31 34.64
C SER A 719 -16.95 4.44 34.68
N ARG A 720 -17.83 4.42 35.71
CA ARG A 720 -18.95 5.39 35.80
C ARG A 720 -18.44 6.83 35.76
N GLY A 721 -18.87 7.59 34.76
CA GLY A 721 -18.47 8.99 34.55
C GLY A 721 -17.28 9.19 33.65
N ASP A 722 -16.64 8.10 33.17
CA ASP A 722 -15.54 8.24 32.21
C ASP A 722 -16.05 8.65 30.81
N LYS A 723 -15.30 9.56 30.22
CA LYS A 723 -15.39 9.94 28.80
C LYS A 723 -14.42 9.12 27.98
N VAL A 724 -14.66 9.03 26.69
CA VAL A 724 -13.80 8.31 25.75
C VAL A 724 -13.11 9.29 24.82
N PHE A 725 -11.81 9.15 24.70
CA PHE A 725 -10.96 10.02 23.88
C PHE A 725 -10.18 9.21 22.84
N VAL A 726 -10.04 9.77 21.65
CA VAL A 726 -9.05 9.34 20.65
C VAL A 726 -7.88 10.29 20.74
N VAL A 727 -6.69 9.75 20.96
CA VAL A 727 -5.44 10.53 20.98
C VAL A 727 -4.62 10.13 19.76
N VAL A 728 -4.36 11.09 18.87
CA VAL A 728 -3.48 10.92 17.72
C VAL A 728 -2.10 11.43 18.08
N THR A 729 -1.08 10.61 17.83
CA THR A 729 0.31 10.92 18.14
C THR A 729 1.14 10.84 16.86
N ARG A 730 2.04 11.81 16.65
CA ARG A 730 3.07 11.78 15.60
C ARG A 730 4.47 11.62 16.21
N GLN A 731 5.31 10.85 15.50
CA GLN A 731 6.75 10.75 15.69
C GLN A 731 7.43 10.56 14.34
N ASP A 732 8.40 11.37 14.04
CA ASP A 732 9.17 11.24 12.81
C ASP A 732 10.25 10.18 12.92
N SER A 733 10.60 9.61 11.79
CA SER A 733 11.72 8.68 11.63
C SER A 733 13.05 9.38 11.82
N ALA A 734 14.07 8.63 12.23
CA ALA A 734 15.40 9.16 12.51
C ALA A 734 16.08 9.84 11.29
N TRP A 735 15.70 9.44 10.07
CA TRP A 735 16.23 10.02 8.84
C TRP A 735 15.55 11.32 8.41
N SER A 736 14.50 11.77 9.13
CA SER A 736 13.85 13.05 8.84
C SER A 736 14.81 14.21 9.11
N GLN A 737 15.01 15.06 8.11
CA GLN A 737 15.85 16.27 8.24
C GLN A 737 15.13 17.35 9.05
N ASP A 738 15.89 18.27 9.65
CA ASP A 738 15.32 19.31 10.52
C ASP A 738 14.34 20.24 9.78
N GLU A 739 14.57 20.51 8.50
CA GLU A 739 13.66 21.29 7.65
C GLU A 739 12.28 20.62 7.51
N HIS A 740 12.25 19.30 7.31
CA HIS A 740 11.00 18.53 7.18
C HIS A 740 10.31 18.29 8.52
N ARG A 741 11.04 18.36 9.65
CA ARG A 741 10.42 18.23 10.99
C ARG A 741 9.53 19.41 11.37
N ALA A 742 9.74 20.57 10.75
CA ALA A 742 8.92 21.75 10.95
C ALA A 742 7.57 21.66 10.21
N GLU A 743 7.44 20.78 9.21
CA GLU A 743 6.19 20.62 8.46
C GLU A 743 5.16 19.81 9.24
N ASP A 744 3.92 20.31 9.27
CA ASP A 744 2.80 19.57 9.83
C ASP A 744 2.33 18.46 8.88
N GLU A 745 2.13 17.25 9.42
CA GLU A 745 1.67 16.08 8.67
C GLU A 745 0.15 16.02 8.60
N PRO A 746 -0.48 16.03 7.41
CA PRO A 746 -1.92 15.92 7.29
C PRO A 746 -2.37 14.49 7.58
N TYR A 747 -3.50 14.36 8.29
CA TYR A 747 -4.16 13.10 8.57
C TYR A 747 -5.67 13.25 8.61
N ALA A 748 -6.36 12.14 8.48
CA ALA A 748 -7.80 12.06 8.64
C ALA A 748 -8.21 10.98 9.64
N LEU A 749 -9.30 11.25 10.37
CA LEU A 749 -9.98 10.31 11.23
C LEU A 749 -11.41 10.09 10.74
N ALA A 750 -11.84 8.82 10.72
CA ALA A 750 -13.24 8.44 10.67
C ALA A 750 -13.57 7.62 11.92
N VAL A 751 -14.58 8.06 12.68
CA VAL A 751 -15.04 7.36 13.88
C VAL A 751 -16.48 6.94 13.68
N VAL A 752 -16.75 5.63 13.73
CA VAL A 752 -18.11 5.09 13.60
C VAL A 752 -18.62 4.64 14.98
N LEU A 753 -19.73 5.24 15.40
CA LEU A 753 -20.47 4.86 16.59
C LEU A 753 -21.70 4.07 16.15
N ALA A 754 -21.83 2.82 16.61
CA ALA A 754 -22.95 1.97 16.21
C ALA A 754 -23.62 1.27 17.41
N ASP A 755 -24.95 1.28 17.44
CA ASP A 755 -25.79 0.43 18.29
C ASP A 755 -26.46 -0.63 17.41
N ARG A 756 -25.87 -1.84 17.37
CA ARG A 756 -26.19 -2.87 16.37
C ARG A 756 -27.59 -3.48 16.54
N GLU A 757 -28.15 -3.49 17.71
CA GLU A 757 -29.38 -4.22 18.03
C GLU A 757 -30.59 -3.29 18.19
N GLN A 758 -30.40 -1.98 18.14
CA GLN A 758 -31.47 -1.00 18.37
C GLN A 758 -31.77 -0.19 17.09
N ALA A 759 -32.57 -0.76 16.22
CA ALA A 759 -32.98 -0.11 14.96
C ALA A 759 -33.72 1.22 15.16
N ASN A 760 -34.29 1.45 16.36
CA ASN A 760 -35.02 2.69 16.72
C ASN A 760 -34.18 3.64 17.59
N ALA A 761 -32.85 3.47 17.65
CA ALA A 761 -31.99 4.36 18.42
C ALA A 761 -32.00 5.76 17.80
N GLN A 762 -32.09 6.76 18.64
CA GLN A 762 -31.95 8.19 18.24
C GLN A 762 -30.47 8.62 18.40
N LEU A 763 -29.52 7.73 18.12
CA LEU A 763 -28.11 7.97 18.36
C LEU A 763 -27.62 9.18 17.57
N TYR A 764 -27.99 9.28 16.27
CA TYR A 764 -27.61 10.42 15.44
C TYR A 764 -28.05 11.75 16.03
N ALA A 765 -29.34 11.90 16.36
CA ALA A 765 -29.88 13.15 16.91
C ALA A 765 -29.21 13.55 18.23
N GLN A 766 -28.91 12.57 19.10
CA GLN A 766 -28.25 12.82 20.38
C GLN A 766 -26.79 13.23 20.20
N VAL A 767 -26.04 12.55 19.33
CA VAL A 767 -24.65 12.91 19.00
C VAL A 767 -24.58 14.31 18.39
N GLN A 768 -25.47 14.61 17.44
CA GLN A 768 -25.56 15.93 16.83
C GLN A 768 -25.85 17.04 17.86
N ALA A 769 -26.81 16.82 18.78
CA ALA A 769 -27.11 17.76 19.84
C ALA A 769 -25.91 17.98 20.79
N MET A 770 -25.15 16.93 21.13
CA MET A 770 -23.94 17.06 21.95
C MET A 770 -22.86 17.90 21.26
N LEU A 771 -22.62 17.67 19.97
CA LEU A 771 -21.65 18.45 19.18
C LEU A 771 -22.06 19.92 19.08
N GLN A 772 -23.33 20.20 18.83
CA GLN A 772 -23.87 21.57 18.79
C GLN A 772 -23.72 22.28 20.14
N ALA A 773 -24.02 21.59 21.25
CA ALA A 773 -23.86 22.14 22.60
C ALA A 773 -22.38 22.47 22.91
N ARG A 774 -21.43 21.58 22.50
CA ARG A 774 -19.98 21.84 22.65
C ARG A 774 -19.53 23.04 21.83
N ALA A 775 -19.94 23.15 20.57
CA ALA A 775 -19.60 24.28 19.70
C ALA A 775 -20.12 25.61 20.29
N GLN A 776 -21.36 25.63 20.82
CA GLN A 776 -21.91 26.81 21.49
C GLN A 776 -21.15 27.18 22.78
N ALA A 777 -20.75 26.18 23.59
CA ALA A 777 -19.99 26.42 24.82
C ALA A 777 -18.60 27.01 24.48
N ARG A 778 -17.90 26.52 23.48
CA ARG A 778 -16.63 27.06 23.01
C ARG A 778 -16.75 28.49 22.45
N ALA A 779 -17.78 28.76 21.66
CA ALA A 779 -18.04 30.08 21.15
C ALA A 779 -18.27 31.12 22.28
N ARG A 780 -19.02 30.74 23.34
CA ARG A 780 -19.23 31.57 24.54
C ARG A 780 -17.94 31.80 25.32
N ALA A 781 -17.11 30.75 25.50
CA ALA A 781 -15.82 30.92 26.21
C ALA A 781 -14.89 31.91 25.46
N ARG A 782 -14.78 31.80 24.15
CA ARG A 782 -13.99 32.71 23.31
C ARG A 782 -14.48 34.18 23.34
N ILE A 783 -15.79 34.42 23.55
CA ILE A 783 -16.32 35.75 23.70
C ILE A 783 -16.01 36.29 25.11
N GLY A 784 -16.11 35.45 26.16
CA GLY A 784 -15.82 35.81 27.54
C GLY A 784 -14.33 36.15 27.78
N ASP A 785 -13.41 35.51 27.06
CA ASP A 785 -11.96 35.82 27.15
C ASP A 785 -11.57 37.12 26.41
N ARG A 786 -12.46 37.71 25.63
CA ARG A 786 -12.24 38.96 24.89
C ARG A 786 -12.88 40.19 25.57
N THR A 787 -13.65 39.96 26.64
CA THR A 787 -14.24 41.02 27.52
C THR A 787 -13.50 41.06 28.85
#